data_74fe1888a2d667269b700500ba92dfc7
#
_entry.id   74fe1888a2d667269b700500ba92dfc7
#
_cell.length_a   1.000
_cell.length_b   1.000
_cell.length_c   1.000
_cell.angle_alpha   90.00
_cell.angle_beta   90.00
_cell.angle_gamma   90.00
#
_symmetry.space_group_name_H-M   'P 1'
#
loop_
_entity.id
_entity.type
_entity.pdbx_description
1 polymer ?
#
loop_
_entity_poly.entity_id
_entity_poly.type
_entity_poly.pdbx_seq_one_letter_code
_entity_poly.pdbx_strand_id
1 'polypeptide(L)'
;MSGAIIIGCSVAYVGLLFVIAFWAERRAKAGRSLVNNPYIYALSLAVYCTAWTYYGSVGRAATSGVGFLPIYLGPTILAPLWLLFLRKLILISKSQRITSVADLISSRYGKSTWLGLLGTVIAVFGIIPYISIQLKAIAISFDILTLGGQPGDHLQVPFYADTALYIAIALAIFTILFGTRHLDPNERHEGLVAAIAFESLLKLAAFLAVGIFVVFGLYQGLPDLFTQALQEERIQRLLDLRAAPIDGWSWFWLNLLSMSAVLFLPRQFHVAVVENTSADHVGKASWLFPLYLLLINLFVLPIAFAGLLQFPGASVDPDTFVLALPLHSGQELLALLAALGGFSSATSMVIVAVIALSIMLSNNLVLPLLVKSQTIQERYVLDLPQRLLGIRRISIVVVLLVSYAYFKSVGQAYTLVSIGLISFTAVAQFAPAIVGGVYWKRGTKIGALAGLLVGFVIWAFTLPLPTLCETGILDQSLIEQGLWGLPWLKPYSLFGLEGVDHVSHSAFWSLLFNVAAYVGVSLYTRPNALEITQADLFVDIYKYREGGTDYDVMRRQAKVADVTLLLNRFLGPVRARQVLQTYSKQTGKELERLPVADAELVNFAETHLSGAIGAASAKIIMASVAKDDPIGLEEMFDILEQTREIMQYSKALELKSEELQATTRQLQTANEQLKALDRLKADFITTVTHELRTPITSIKALARILQDTADLPEEKRAEFLGIIVGESERIARLINQVLDLEKIRSADDGFRKEVILLQPLLRKAYAGMSQLMEEKQIRQALELTSTPLSVKGDPDKLTQVVINLLSNAVKFSPPGDGLIALRLKKRGAEALIEVADNGIGIAAQDQELIFGQFTQLSDRERGKPTGSGLGLYISRQIVERHGGRLQVDSKPGEGAVFQLFLPLVKK
;
A
#
# COMPACT_ATOMS: atom_id res chain seq x y z
N MET A 1 -28.82 -35.60 -15.62
CA MET A 1 -29.73 -34.70 -16.41
C MET A 1 -29.59 -35.00 -17.91
N SER A 2 -30.64 -34.76 -18.77
CA SER A 2 -30.45 -34.92 -20.22
C SER A 2 -29.61 -33.75 -20.81
N GLY A 3 -28.67 -34.09 -21.70
CA GLY A 3 -27.81 -33.05 -22.34
C GLY A 3 -28.62 -31.98 -23.09
N ALA A 4 -29.80 -32.32 -23.62
CA ALA A 4 -30.70 -31.38 -24.30
C ALA A 4 -31.21 -30.27 -23.36
N ILE A 5 -31.52 -30.60 -22.10
CA ILE A 5 -31.95 -29.59 -21.09
C ILE A 5 -30.80 -28.65 -20.76
N ILE A 6 -29.58 -29.16 -20.56
CA ILE A 6 -28.40 -28.39 -20.24
C ILE A 6 -28.07 -27.43 -21.38
N ILE A 7 -28.04 -27.90 -22.62
CA ILE A 7 -27.83 -27.10 -23.81
C ILE A 7 -28.94 -26.06 -23.94
N GLY A 8 -30.20 -26.46 -23.77
CA GLY A 8 -31.33 -25.54 -23.84
C GLY A 8 -31.26 -24.41 -22.83
N CYS A 9 -30.91 -24.71 -21.56
CA CYS A 9 -30.70 -23.71 -20.51
C CYS A 9 -29.49 -22.79 -20.79
N SER A 10 -28.39 -23.32 -21.29
CA SER A 10 -27.20 -22.56 -21.67
C SER A 10 -27.50 -21.61 -22.85
N VAL A 11 -28.21 -22.06 -23.86
CA VAL A 11 -28.64 -21.21 -24.99
C VAL A 11 -29.62 -20.14 -24.54
N ALA A 12 -30.60 -20.49 -23.71
CA ALA A 12 -31.55 -19.50 -23.14
C ALA A 12 -30.81 -18.45 -22.30
N TYR A 13 -29.82 -18.86 -21.53
CA TYR A 13 -28.97 -17.95 -20.75
C TYR A 13 -28.18 -16.99 -21.65
N VAL A 14 -27.52 -17.51 -22.68
CA VAL A 14 -26.81 -16.68 -23.68
C VAL A 14 -27.77 -15.72 -24.37
N GLY A 15 -29.00 -16.19 -24.74
CA GLY A 15 -30.05 -15.34 -25.27
C GLY A 15 -30.45 -14.22 -24.32
N LEU A 16 -30.53 -14.49 -23.01
CA LEU A 16 -30.82 -13.48 -22.00
C LEU A 16 -29.70 -12.41 -21.94
N LEU A 17 -28.42 -12.81 -22.03
CA LEU A 17 -27.30 -11.86 -22.10
C LEU A 17 -27.40 -10.95 -23.33
N PHE A 18 -27.82 -11.49 -24.48
CA PHE A 18 -28.08 -10.69 -25.68
C PHE A 18 -29.20 -9.64 -25.46
N VAL A 19 -30.29 -10.04 -24.81
CA VAL A 19 -31.38 -9.13 -24.51
C VAL A 19 -30.92 -8.00 -23.58
N ILE A 20 -30.16 -8.33 -22.52
CA ILE A 20 -29.64 -7.34 -21.57
C ILE A 20 -28.68 -6.38 -22.28
N ALA A 21 -27.74 -6.89 -23.07
CA ALA A 21 -26.77 -6.07 -23.78
C ALA A 21 -27.47 -5.16 -24.81
N PHE A 22 -28.37 -5.67 -25.59
CA PHE A 22 -29.14 -4.89 -26.58
C PHE A 22 -30.00 -3.81 -25.91
N TRP A 23 -30.68 -4.16 -24.81
CA TRP A 23 -31.50 -3.21 -24.05
C TRP A 23 -30.63 -2.09 -23.46
N ALA A 24 -29.44 -2.41 -22.89
CA ALA A 24 -28.52 -1.43 -22.35
C ALA A 24 -27.98 -0.48 -23.43
N GLU A 25 -27.56 -1.01 -24.60
CA GLU A 25 -27.14 -0.17 -25.75
C GLU A 25 -28.23 0.75 -26.25
N ARG A 26 -29.48 0.23 -26.39
CA ARG A 26 -30.62 1.04 -26.82
C ARG A 26 -30.92 2.18 -25.87
N ARG A 27 -30.81 1.90 -24.56
CA ARG A 27 -30.99 2.88 -23.50
C ARG A 27 -29.87 3.94 -23.49
N ALA A 28 -28.64 3.52 -23.73
CA ALA A 28 -27.50 4.44 -23.86
C ALA A 28 -27.63 5.40 -25.05
N LYS A 29 -28.07 4.88 -26.21
CA LYS A 29 -28.35 5.71 -27.40
C LYS A 29 -29.47 6.73 -27.15
N ALA A 30 -30.38 6.46 -26.21
CA ALA A 30 -31.39 7.40 -25.75
C ALA A 30 -30.90 8.38 -24.67
N GLY A 31 -29.58 8.46 -24.40
CA GLY A 31 -28.99 9.35 -23.40
C GLY A 31 -29.13 8.88 -21.94
N ARG A 32 -29.61 7.66 -21.70
CA ARG A 32 -29.83 7.09 -20.37
C ARG A 32 -28.85 5.92 -20.11
N SER A 33 -27.55 6.21 -20.10
CA SER A 33 -26.53 5.21 -19.85
C SER A 33 -26.70 4.54 -18.49
N LEU A 34 -26.69 3.19 -18.47
CA LEU A 34 -26.67 2.39 -17.25
C LEU A 34 -25.26 2.28 -16.66
N VAL A 35 -24.27 2.29 -17.52
CA VAL A 35 -22.85 2.07 -17.15
C VAL A 35 -22.25 3.32 -16.45
N ASN A 36 -22.88 4.48 -16.63
CA ASN A 36 -22.50 5.68 -15.86
C ASN A 36 -23.00 5.61 -14.39
N ASN A 37 -22.79 4.46 -13.78
CA ASN A 37 -23.17 4.16 -12.39
C ASN A 37 -22.02 3.45 -11.69
N PRO A 38 -21.52 3.96 -10.54
CA PRO A 38 -20.40 3.37 -9.82
C PRO A 38 -20.66 1.95 -9.29
N TYR A 39 -21.91 1.56 -9.07
CA TYR A 39 -22.26 0.19 -8.64
C TYR A 39 -22.11 -0.79 -9.79
N ILE A 40 -22.57 -0.43 -11.00
CA ILE A 40 -22.40 -1.26 -12.20
C ILE A 40 -20.92 -1.37 -12.56
N TYR A 41 -20.16 -0.27 -12.43
CA TYR A 41 -18.72 -0.30 -12.60
C TYR A 41 -18.03 -1.24 -11.59
N ALA A 42 -18.39 -1.18 -10.31
CA ALA A 42 -17.83 -2.08 -9.30
C ALA A 42 -18.15 -3.56 -9.58
N LEU A 43 -19.39 -3.86 -10.00
CA LEU A 43 -19.80 -5.21 -10.41
C LEU A 43 -19.10 -5.69 -11.68
N SER A 44 -18.83 -4.80 -12.65
CA SER A 44 -18.10 -5.18 -13.86
C SER A 44 -16.64 -5.56 -13.56
N LEU A 45 -16.00 -4.95 -12.54
CA LEU A 45 -14.68 -5.35 -12.09
C LEU A 45 -14.63 -6.80 -11.59
N ALA A 46 -15.76 -7.36 -11.18
CA ALA A 46 -15.86 -8.77 -10.79
C ALA A 46 -15.70 -9.75 -11.96
N VAL A 47 -15.43 -9.30 -13.17
CA VAL A 47 -14.85 -10.09 -14.27
C VAL A 47 -13.50 -10.72 -13.87
N TYR A 48 -12.86 -10.21 -12.80
CA TYR A 48 -11.73 -10.83 -12.13
C TYR A 48 -12.03 -12.25 -11.65
N CYS A 49 -13.23 -12.47 -11.10
CA CYS A 49 -13.72 -13.74 -10.62
C CYS A 49 -14.22 -14.60 -11.79
N THR A 50 -13.41 -15.53 -12.26
CA THR A 50 -13.63 -16.43 -13.40
C THR A 50 -14.02 -17.83 -12.94
N ALA A 51 -14.09 -18.82 -13.85
CA ALA A 51 -14.24 -20.21 -13.49
C ALA A 51 -13.14 -20.71 -12.52
N TRP A 52 -11.96 -20.11 -12.58
CA TRP A 52 -10.93 -20.34 -11.59
C TRP A 52 -11.38 -19.97 -10.16
N THR A 53 -12.00 -18.79 -9.98
CA THR A 53 -12.59 -18.41 -8.68
C THR A 53 -13.75 -19.31 -8.29
N TYR A 54 -14.59 -19.69 -9.27
CA TYR A 54 -15.83 -20.41 -9.02
C TYR A 54 -15.60 -21.88 -8.65
N TYR A 55 -14.68 -22.53 -9.33
CA TYR A 55 -14.33 -23.95 -9.14
C TYR A 55 -12.95 -24.15 -8.51
N GLY A 56 -11.93 -23.55 -9.11
CA GLY A 56 -10.54 -23.76 -8.70
C GLY A 56 -10.20 -23.25 -7.30
N SER A 57 -10.94 -22.26 -6.74
CA SER A 57 -10.73 -21.86 -5.34
C SER A 57 -11.11 -22.97 -4.37
N VAL A 58 -12.19 -23.70 -4.66
CA VAL A 58 -12.62 -24.85 -3.84
C VAL A 58 -11.62 -25.99 -3.97
N GLY A 59 -11.15 -26.29 -5.18
CA GLY A 59 -10.11 -27.29 -5.40
C GLY A 59 -8.79 -26.94 -4.71
N ARG A 60 -8.38 -25.67 -4.77
CA ARG A 60 -7.19 -25.18 -4.07
C ARG A 60 -7.36 -25.23 -2.55
N ALA A 61 -8.55 -24.90 -2.03
CA ALA A 61 -8.83 -25.00 -0.60
C ALA A 61 -8.82 -26.48 -0.12
N ALA A 62 -9.29 -27.41 -0.93
CA ALA A 62 -9.24 -28.85 -0.64
C ALA A 62 -7.81 -29.44 -0.66
N THR A 63 -6.85 -28.79 -1.34
CA THR A 63 -5.45 -29.25 -1.43
C THR A 63 -4.48 -28.46 -0.56
N SER A 64 -4.73 -27.17 -0.32
CA SER A 64 -3.81 -26.28 0.41
C SER A 64 -4.48 -25.42 1.49
N GLY A 65 -5.71 -25.77 1.87
CA GLY A 65 -6.45 -25.07 2.94
C GLY A 65 -6.58 -23.58 2.64
N VAL A 66 -6.07 -22.73 3.53
CA VAL A 66 -6.10 -21.27 3.39
C VAL A 66 -5.17 -20.71 2.29
N GLY A 67 -4.39 -21.58 1.64
CA GLY A 67 -3.46 -21.21 0.57
C GLY A 67 -4.11 -20.67 -0.72
N PHE A 68 -5.44 -20.66 -0.82
CA PHE A 68 -6.16 -19.98 -1.91
C PHE A 68 -6.32 -18.46 -1.66
N LEU A 69 -6.24 -18.00 -0.40
CA LEU A 69 -6.52 -16.62 0.00
C LEU A 69 -5.64 -15.55 -0.66
N PRO A 70 -4.32 -15.73 -0.89
CA PRO A 70 -3.46 -14.70 -1.47
C PRO A 70 -3.98 -14.11 -2.77
N ILE A 71 -4.69 -14.92 -3.57
CA ILE A 71 -5.26 -14.52 -4.86
C ILE A 71 -6.34 -13.43 -4.70
N TYR A 72 -7.01 -13.39 -3.56
CA TYR A 72 -8.08 -12.43 -3.24
C TYR A 72 -7.61 -11.35 -2.28
N LEU A 73 -6.66 -11.67 -1.40
CA LEU A 73 -6.05 -10.70 -0.49
C LEU A 73 -5.24 -9.64 -1.25
N GLY A 74 -4.48 -10.03 -2.27
CA GLY A 74 -3.71 -9.07 -3.08
C GLY A 74 -4.58 -7.94 -3.65
N PRO A 75 -5.63 -8.22 -4.44
CA PRO A 75 -6.56 -7.20 -4.91
C PRO A 75 -7.24 -6.40 -3.80
N THR A 76 -7.58 -7.05 -2.68
CA THR A 76 -8.21 -6.40 -1.53
C THR A 76 -7.27 -5.40 -0.85
N ILE A 77 -6.01 -5.77 -0.64
CA ILE A 77 -4.97 -4.91 -0.07
C ILE A 77 -4.65 -3.73 -1.02
N LEU A 78 -4.69 -3.97 -2.33
CA LEU A 78 -4.42 -2.94 -3.33
C LEU A 78 -5.59 -1.97 -3.52
N ALA A 79 -6.84 -2.36 -3.23
CA ALA A 79 -8.04 -1.56 -3.51
C ALA A 79 -8.03 -0.14 -2.88
N PRO A 80 -7.56 0.10 -1.66
CA PRO A 80 -7.39 1.45 -1.12
C PRO A 80 -6.45 2.34 -1.95
N LEU A 81 -5.41 1.75 -2.55
CA LEU A 81 -4.45 2.47 -3.40
C LEU A 81 -5.01 2.78 -4.81
N TRP A 82 -6.18 2.26 -5.18
CA TRP A 82 -6.83 2.55 -6.45
C TRP A 82 -7.14 4.05 -6.63
N LEU A 83 -7.39 4.78 -5.56
CA LEU A 83 -7.58 6.23 -5.61
C LEU A 83 -6.33 6.96 -6.11
N LEU A 84 -5.15 6.44 -5.84
CA LEU A 84 -3.88 7.01 -6.27
C LEU A 84 -3.44 6.48 -7.63
N PHE A 85 -3.52 5.16 -7.84
CA PHE A 85 -2.97 4.51 -9.02
C PHE A 85 -4.00 4.31 -10.15
N LEU A 86 -5.10 3.61 -9.89
CA LEU A 86 -6.11 3.29 -10.90
C LEU A 86 -6.80 4.56 -11.42
N ARG A 87 -7.13 5.50 -10.51
CA ARG A 87 -7.71 6.80 -10.91
C ARG A 87 -6.77 7.56 -11.85
N LYS A 88 -5.48 7.56 -11.57
CA LYS A 88 -4.46 8.18 -12.43
C LYS A 88 -4.38 7.49 -13.79
N LEU A 89 -4.36 6.16 -13.82
CA LEU A 89 -4.40 5.39 -15.08
C LEU A 89 -5.62 5.71 -15.94
N ILE A 90 -6.80 5.81 -15.33
CA ILE A 90 -8.04 6.18 -16.04
C ILE A 90 -7.94 7.58 -16.64
N LEU A 91 -7.41 8.55 -15.90
CA LEU A 91 -7.22 9.91 -16.40
C LEU A 91 -6.25 9.96 -17.58
N ILE A 92 -5.11 9.28 -17.49
CA ILE A 92 -4.13 9.14 -18.58
C ILE A 92 -4.77 8.46 -19.80
N SER A 93 -5.47 7.35 -19.57
CA SER A 93 -6.11 6.59 -20.64
C SER A 93 -7.14 7.43 -21.41
N LYS A 94 -7.92 8.23 -20.69
CA LYS A 94 -8.92 9.12 -21.31
C LYS A 94 -8.27 10.27 -22.07
N SER A 95 -7.22 10.89 -21.54
CA SER A 95 -6.52 11.99 -22.20
C SER A 95 -5.81 11.54 -23.47
N GLN A 96 -5.17 10.36 -23.43
CA GLN A 96 -4.38 9.80 -24.53
C GLN A 96 -5.18 8.81 -25.42
N ARG A 97 -6.46 8.57 -25.11
CA ARG A 97 -7.36 7.60 -25.80
C ARG A 97 -6.77 6.20 -25.92
N ILE A 98 -6.22 5.72 -24.85
CA ILE A 98 -5.58 4.41 -24.77
C ILE A 98 -6.64 3.31 -24.84
N THR A 99 -6.38 2.30 -25.69
CA THR A 99 -7.30 1.21 -25.99
C THR A 99 -6.91 -0.14 -25.36
N SER A 100 -5.67 -0.27 -24.88
CA SER A 100 -5.16 -1.52 -24.31
C SER A 100 -3.96 -1.28 -23.39
N VAL A 101 -3.60 -2.29 -22.61
CA VAL A 101 -2.39 -2.25 -21.76
C VAL A 101 -1.11 -2.10 -22.58
N ALA A 102 -1.00 -2.74 -23.75
CA ALA A 102 0.16 -2.57 -24.64
C ALA A 102 0.21 -1.17 -25.25
N ASP A 103 -0.95 -0.58 -25.54
CA ASP A 103 -1.07 0.78 -26.03
C ASP A 103 -0.68 1.80 -24.95
N LEU A 104 -1.00 1.55 -23.67
CA LEU A 104 -0.55 2.34 -22.54
C LEU A 104 0.99 2.39 -22.47
N ILE A 105 1.64 1.23 -22.53
CA ILE A 105 3.11 1.15 -22.47
C ILE A 105 3.71 1.82 -23.71
N SER A 106 3.18 1.53 -24.90
CA SER A 106 3.64 2.16 -26.15
C SER A 106 3.54 3.69 -26.08
N SER A 107 2.41 4.22 -25.63
CA SER A 107 2.15 5.66 -25.56
C SER A 107 3.11 6.36 -24.60
N ARG A 108 3.34 5.78 -23.41
CA ARG A 108 4.23 6.37 -22.39
C ARG A 108 5.67 6.54 -22.90
N TYR A 109 6.17 5.58 -23.65
CA TYR A 109 7.55 5.55 -24.13
C TYR A 109 7.67 6.01 -25.60
N GLY A 110 7.08 7.14 -25.93
CA GLY A 110 7.22 7.82 -27.20
C GLY A 110 6.44 7.18 -28.35
N LYS A 111 5.29 6.55 -28.06
CA LYS A 111 4.41 5.86 -29.02
C LYS A 111 5.17 4.79 -29.83
N SER A 112 5.91 3.94 -29.09
CA SER A 112 6.81 2.94 -29.66
C SER A 112 6.08 1.73 -30.21
N THR A 113 6.20 1.47 -31.51
CA THR A 113 5.67 0.25 -32.13
C THR A 113 6.25 -1.04 -31.57
N TRP A 114 7.55 -1.05 -31.24
CA TRP A 114 8.22 -2.23 -30.68
C TRP A 114 7.70 -2.59 -29.28
N LEU A 115 7.43 -1.60 -28.44
CA LEU A 115 6.84 -1.83 -27.14
C LEU A 115 5.38 -2.29 -27.22
N GLY A 116 4.60 -1.71 -28.14
CA GLY A 116 3.25 -2.18 -28.42
C GLY A 116 3.23 -3.63 -28.93
N LEU A 117 4.17 -3.98 -29.83
CA LEU A 117 4.33 -5.34 -30.33
C LEU A 117 4.72 -6.32 -29.21
N LEU A 118 5.79 -6.02 -28.47
CA LEU A 118 6.27 -6.89 -27.38
C LEU A 118 5.20 -7.07 -26.29
N GLY A 119 4.54 -5.98 -25.88
CA GLY A 119 3.43 -6.05 -24.92
C GLY A 119 2.26 -6.91 -25.42
N THR A 120 1.96 -6.85 -26.73
CA THR A 120 0.92 -7.70 -27.34
C THR A 120 1.34 -9.17 -27.36
N VAL A 121 2.60 -9.48 -27.69
CA VAL A 121 3.13 -10.84 -27.66
C VAL A 121 3.06 -11.43 -26.24
N ILE A 122 3.55 -10.70 -25.25
CA ILE A 122 3.47 -11.12 -23.83
C ILE A 122 2.02 -11.38 -23.42
N ALA A 123 1.09 -10.48 -23.79
CA ALA A 123 -0.32 -10.63 -23.47
C ALA A 123 -0.94 -11.88 -24.12
N VAL A 124 -0.66 -12.14 -25.40
CA VAL A 124 -1.20 -13.29 -26.13
C VAL A 124 -0.68 -14.59 -25.52
N PHE A 125 0.64 -14.74 -25.38
CA PHE A 125 1.23 -15.95 -24.78
C PHE A 125 0.82 -16.14 -23.31
N GLY A 126 0.70 -15.06 -22.54
CA GLY A 126 0.28 -15.11 -21.16
C GLY A 126 -1.20 -15.43 -20.95
N ILE A 127 -2.10 -15.06 -21.88
CA ILE A 127 -3.55 -15.20 -21.69
C ILE A 127 -4.13 -16.45 -22.35
N ILE A 128 -3.49 -17.02 -23.37
CA ILE A 128 -3.92 -18.28 -24.01
C ILE A 128 -4.14 -19.38 -22.96
N PRO A 129 -3.19 -19.69 -22.05
CA PRO A 129 -3.43 -20.67 -20.98
C PRO A 129 -4.66 -20.33 -20.14
N TYR A 130 -4.88 -19.07 -19.85
CA TYR A 130 -5.99 -18.63 -19.02
C TYR A 130 -7.36 -18.76 -19.69
N ILE A 131 -7.43 -18.59 -21.02
CA ILE A 131 -8.64 -18.85 -21.80
C ILE A 131 -8.90 -20.37 -21.86
N SER A 132 -7.86 -21.19 -22.00
CA SER A 132 -7.97 -22.65 -22.03
C SER A 132 -8.61 -23.22 -20.76
N ILE A 133 -8.32 -22.64 -19.57
CA ILE A 133 -8.96 -23.02 -18.30
C ILE A 133 -10.48 -22.82 -18.36
N GLN A 134 -10.94 -21.76 -19.00
CA GLN A 134 -12.37 -21.48 -19.09
C GLN A 134 -13.07 -22.51 -19.99
N LEU A 135 -12.44 -22.90 -21.10
CA LEU A 135 -12.92 -23.96 -21.96
C LEU A 135 -12.97 -25.30 -21.19
N LYS A 136 -11.91 -25.63 -20.45
CA LYS A 136 -11.83 -26.79 -19.57
C LYS A 136 -12.98 -26.80 -18.56
N ALA A 137 -13.18 -25.69 -17.84
CA ALA A 137 -14.20 -25.59 -16.80
C ALA A 137 -15.63 -25.78 -17.34
N ILE A 138 -15.94 -25.23 -18.54
CA ILE A 138 -17.25 -25.40 -19.17
C ILE A 138 -17.44 -26.86 -19.62
N ALA A 139 -16.43 -27.46 -20.26
CA ALA A 139 -16.49 -28.83 -20.74
C ALA A 139 -16.68 -29.83 -19.58
N ILE A 140 -15.87 -29.73 -18.52
CA ILE A 140 -16.01 -30.57 -17.31
C ILE A 140 -17.37 -30.37 -16.67
N SER A 141 -17.89 -29.14 -16.56
CA SER A 141 -19.23 -28.90 -16.00
C SER A 141 -20.33 -29.59 -16.79
N PHE A 142 -20.23 -29.58 -18.13
CA PHE A 142 -21.16 -30.26 -19.02
C PHE A 142 -21.10 -31.77 -18.84
N ASP A 143 -19.89 -32.37 -18.79
CA ASP A 143 -19.70 -33.82 -18.63
C ASP A 143 -20.23 -34.32 -17.28
N ILE A 144 -19.94 -33.60 -16.19
CA ILE A 144 -20.44 -33.97 -14.85
C ILE A 144 -21.96 -34.04 -14.81
N LEU A 145 -22.63 -33.06 -15.42
CA LEU A 145 -24.11 -33.02 -15.45
C LEU A 145 -24.71 -34.11 -16.37
N THR A 146 -23.99 -34.50 -17.46
CA THR A 146 -24.49 -35.47 -18.43
C THR A 146 -24.11 -36.90 -18.09
N LEU A 147 -22.88 -37.13 -17.57
CA LEU A 147 -22.31 -38.47 -17.31
C LEU A 147 -22.49 -38.92 -15.82
N GLY A 148 -23.22 -38.17 -15.02
CA GLY A 148 -23.52 -38.54 -13.64
C GLY A 148 -22.35 -38.43 -12.66
N GLY A 149 -21.42 -37.49 -12.88
CA GLY A 149 -20.38 -37.14 -11.92
C GLY A 149 -18.96 -37.56 -12.28
N GLN A 150 -18.75 -38.21 -13.43
CA GLN A 150 -17.40 -38.51 -13.91
C GLN A 150 -17.00 -37.58 -15.03
N PRO A 151 -15.82 -36.92 -14.97
CA PRO A 151 -15.28 -36.10 -16.08
C PRO A 151 -14.93 -37.03 -17.26
N GLY A 152 -15.30 -36.61 -18.47
CA GLY A 152 -14.92 -37.30 -19.69
C GLY A 152 -13.41 -37.19 -19.99
N ASP A 153 -12.82 -38.22 -20.63
CA ASP A 153 -11.44 -38.18 -21.08
C ASP A 153 -11.34 -37.46 -22.43
N HIS A 154 -11.20 -36.13 -22.39
CA HIS A 154 -11.09 -35.32 -23.62
C HIS A 154 -9.82 -35.57 -24.44
N LEU A 155 -8.78 -36.26 -23.92
CA LEU A 155 -7.57 -36.57 -24.67
C LEU A 155 -7.82 -37.59 -25.76
N GLN A 156 -8.64 -38.56 -25.44
CA GLN A 156 -8.92 -39.71 -26.34
C GLN A 156 -10.05 -39.41 -27.33
N VAL A 157 -10.87 -38.39 -27.07
CA VAL A 157 -11.99 -38.04 -27.97
C VAL A 157 -11.43 -37.33 -29.21
N PRO A 158 -11.83 -37.78 -30.45
CA PRO A 158 -11.47 -37.07 -31.68
C PRO A 158 -11.94 -35.62 -31.64
N PHE A 159 -11.17 -34.71 -32.26
CA PHE A 159 -11.43 -33.27 -32.22
C PHE A 159 -12.86 -32.90 -32.69
N TYR A 160 -13.42 -33.62 -33.64
CA TYR A 160 -14.78 -33.40 -34.16
C TYR A 160 -15.90 -33.87 -33.22
N ALA A 161 -15.58 -34.62 -32.19
CA ALA A 161 -16.54 -35.08 -31.19
C ALA A 161 -16.33 -34.39 -29.82
N ASP A 162 -15.32 -33.51 -29.71
CA ASP A 162 -14.93 -32.83 -28.46
C ASP A 162 -15.87 -31.67 -28.19
N THR A 163 -16.58 -31.71 -27.08
CA THR A 163 -17.50 -30.66 -26.58
C THR A 163 -16.81 -29.33 -26.43
N ALA A 164 -15.53 -29.32 -26.02
CA ALA A 164 -14.76 -28.11 -25.84
C ALA A 164 -14.52 -27.31 -27.14
N LEU A 165 -14.38 -28.00 -28.28
CA LEU A 165 -14.29 -27.34 -29.58
C LEU A 165 -15.57 -26.61 -29.97
N TYR A 166 -16.72 -27.24 -29.77
CA TYR A 166 -18.02 -26.61 -30.04
C TYR A 166 -18.28 -25.42 -29.12
N ILE A 167 -17.87 -25.50 -27.86
CA ILE A 167 -17.88 -24.38 -26.92
C ILE A 167 -17.02 -23.23 -27.43
N ALA A 168 -15.77 -23.52 -27.88
CA ALA A 168 -14.87 -22.50 -28.41
C ALA A 168 -15.46 -21.81 -29.65
N ILE A 169 -16.06 -22.56 -30.55
CA ILE A 169 -16.75 -22.01 -31.75
C ILE A 169 -17.96 -21.17 -31.36
N ALA A 170 -18.78 -21.64 -30.44
CA ALA A 170 -19.93 -20.87 -29.95
C ALA A 170 -19.49 -19.54 -29.31
N LEU A 171 -18.43 -19.56 -28.49
CA LEU A 171 -17.87 -18.36 -27.86
C LEU A 171 -17.24 -17.43 -28.92
N ALA A 172 -16.64 -17.96 -29.98
CA ALA A 172 -16.11 -17.15 -31.08
C ALA A 172 -17.25 -16.38 -31.78
N ILE A 173 -18.31 -17.08 -32.13
CA ILE A 173 -19.50 -16.48 -32.78
C ILE A 173 -20.10 -15.42 -31.88
N PHE A 174 -20.30 -15.74 -30.61
CA PHE A 174 -20.84 -14.82 -29.63
C PHE A 174 -19.96 -13.56 -29.47
N THR A 175 -18.63 -13.75 -29.33
CA THR A 175 -17.68 -12.65 -29.19
C THR A 175 -17.64 -11.75 -30.43
N ILE A 176 -17.74 -12.34 -31.62
CA ILE A 176 -17.81 -11.58 -32.91
C ILE A 176 -19.08 -10.74 -32.97
N LEU A 177 -20.22 -11.30 -32.60
CA LEU A 177 -21.52 -10.61 -32.63
C LEU A 177 -21.59 -9.47 -31.61
N PHE A 178 -20.90 -9.58 -30.47
CA PHE A 178 -20.90 -8.54 -29.44
C PHE A 178 -19.75 -7.55 -29.55
N GLY A 179 -18.53 -8.01 -29.85
CA GLY A 179 -17.32 -7.23 -29.69
C GLY A 179 -16.84 -6.52 -30.95
N THR A 180 -17.43 -6.81 -32.14
CA THR A 180 -16.88 -6.29 -33.40
C THR A 180 -17.96 -5.74 -34.36
N ARG A 181 -18.83 -4.86 -33.82
CA ARG A 181 -19.89 -4.23 -34.65
C ARG A 181 -19.38 -3.03 -35.41
N HIS A 182 -18.63 -2.13 -34.76
CA HIS A 182 -18.12 -0.90 -35.34
C HIS A 182 -16.69 -0.59 -34.87
N LEU A 183 -15.94 0.23 -35.62
CA LEU A 183 -14.60 0.73 -35.24
C LEU A 183 -14.70 2.09 -34.58
N ASP A 184 -15.72 2.34 -33.79
CA ASP A 184 -15.87 3.65 -33.15
C ASP A 184 -14.99 3.73 -31.88
N PRO A 185 -13.97 4.61 -31.83
CA PRO A 185 -13.09 4.77 -30.66
C PRO A 185 -13.80 5.28 -29.40
N ASN A 186 -15.02 5.82 -29.55
CA ASN A 186 -15.86 6.26 -28.43
C ASN A 186 -17.05 5.32 -28.22
N GLU A 187 -17.18 4.26 -29.00
CA GLU A 187 -18.20 3.28 -28.77
C GLU A 187 -17.79 2.46 -27.56
N ARG A 188 -18.30 2.86 -26.43
CA ARG A 188 -18.24 2.06 -25.21
C ARG A 188 -19.15 0.89 -25.41
N HIS A 189 -18.67 -0.28 -25.07
CA HIS A 189 -19.47 -1.49 -25.12
C HIS A 189 -20.43 -1.53 -23.94
N GLU A 190 -21.34 -0.51 -23.83
CA GLU A 190 -22.24 -0.40 -22.67
C GLU A 190 -23.09 -1.64 -22.47
N GLY A 191 -23.49 -2.30 -23.58
CA GLY A 191 -24.17 -3.58 -23.52
C GLY A 191 -23.31 -4.67 -22.92
N LEU A 192 -22.02 -4.73 -23.29
CA LEU A 192 -21.08 -5.71 -22.75
C LEU A 192 -20.87 -5.51 -21.25
N VAL A 193 -20.63 -4.25 -20.82
CA VAL A 193 -20.41 -3.95 -19.39
C VAL A 193 -21.66 -4.26 -18.55
N ALA A 194 -22.86 -3.97 -19.07
CA ALA A 194 -24.11 -4.32 -18.40
C ALA A 194 -24.31 -5.85 -18.31
N ALA A 195 -23.97 -6.59 -19.36
CA ALA A 195 -24.01 -8.06 -19.35
C ALA A 195 -23.03 -8.64 -18.31
N ILE A 196 -21.78 -8.13 -18.25
CA ILE A 196 -20.77 -8.54 -17.27
C ILE A 196 -21.24 -8.27 -15.84
N ALA A 197 -21.84 -7.11 -15.59
CA ALA A 197 -22.40 -6.80 -14.27
C ALA A 197 -23.51 -7.77 -13.87
N PHE A 198 -24.39 -8.14 -14.79
CA PHE A 198 -25.43 -9.15 -14.56
C PHE A 198 -24.83 -10.54 -14.31
N GLU A 199 -23.85 -10.96 -15.12
CA GLU A 199 -23.11 -12.22 -14.95
C GLU A 199 -22.44 -12.31 -13.57
N SER A 200 -21.92 -11.18 -13.10
CA SER A 200 -21.28 -11.08 -11.78
C SER A 200 -22.29 -11.29 -10.64
N LEU A 201 -23.52 -10.84 -10.77
CA LEU A 201 -24.58 -11.11 -9.80
C LEU A 201 -25.03 -12.56 -9.84
N LEU A 202 -25.20 -13.14 -11.03
CA LEU A 202 -25.66 -14.51 -11.19
C LEU A 202 -24.66 -15.51 -10.60
N LYS A 203 -23.36 -15.39 -10.95
CA LYS A 203 -22.33 -16.29 -10.42
C LYS A 203 -22.19 -16.18 -8.89
N LEU A 204 -22.30 -14.96 -8.33
CA LEU A 204 -22.31 -14.78 -6.89
C LEU A 204 -23.51 -15.45 -6.24
N ALA A 205 -24.73 -15.23 -6.76
CA ALA A 205 -25.95 -15.82 -6.22
C ALA A 205 -25.91 -17.36 -6.30
N ALA A 206 -25.46 -17.92 -7.42
CA ALA A 206 -25.32 -19.36 -7.60
C ALA A 206 -24.30 -19.97 -6.60
N PHE A 207 -23.15 -19.34 -6.42
CA PHE A 207 -22.13 -19.83 -5.48
C PHE A 207 -22.62 -19.77 -4.02
N LEU A 208 -23.26 -18.66 -3.64
CA LEU A 208 -23.85 -18.51 -2.31
C LEU A 208 -24.97 -19.53 -2.06
N ALA A 209 -25.81 -19.80 -3.08
CA ALA A 209 -26.86 -20.82 -2.96
C ALA A 209 -26.29 -22.21 -2.69
N VAL A 210 -25.22 -22.61 -3.39
CA VAL A 210 -24.51 -23.89 -3.11
C VAL A 210 -23.90 -23.87 -1.72
N GLY A 211 -23.26 -22.80 -1.31
CA GLY A 211 -22.64 -22.65 0.02
C GLY A 211 -23.68 -22.77 1.14
N ILE A 212 -24.82 -22.09 1.00
CA ILE A 212 -25.94 -22.16 1.95
C ILE A 212 -26.49 -23.57 2.00
N PHE A 213 -26.68 -24.24 0.85
CA PHE A 213 -27.13 -25.63 0.79
C PHE A 213 -26.12 -26.56 1.49
N VAL A 214 -24.84 -26.43 1.27
CA VAL A 214 -23.81 -27.23 1.92
C VAL A 214 -23.84 -27.03 3.43
N VAL A 215 -23.86 -25.79 3.91
CA VAL A 215 -23.77 -25.52 5.37
C VAL A 215 -25.07 -25.88 6.11
N PHE A 216 -26.24 -25.63 5.55
CA PHE A 216 -27.52 -25.76 6.23
C PHE A 216 -28.42 -26.88 5.66
N GLY A 217 -28.10 -27.43 4.47
CA GLY A 217 -28.84 -28.53 3.87
C GLY A 217 -28.15 -29.87 4.07
N LEU A 218 -26.80 -29.92 4.04
CA LEU A 218 -26.04 -31.15 4.29
C LEU A 218 -25.58 -31.27 5.75
N TYR A 219 -25.36 -30.16 6.43
CA TYR A 219 -24.92 -30.09 7.82
C TYR A 219 -25.86 -29.16 8.62
N GLN A 220 -25.74 -29.18 9.96
CA GLN A 220 -26.55 -28.35 10.86
C GLN A 220 -25.91 -26.95 11.14
N GLY A 221 -25.19 -26.39 10.17
CA GLY A 221 -24.52 -25.13 10.28
C GLY A 221 -22.98 -25.24 10.24
N LEU A 222 -22.30 -24.10 10.24
CA LEU A 222 -20.83 -24.07 10.23
C LEU A 222 -20.18 -24.84 11.40
N PRO A 223 -20.67 -24.73 12.66
CA PRO A 223 -20.04 -25.45 13.77
C PRO A 223 -20.07 -26.97 13.59
N ASP A 224 -21.16 -27.54 13.09
CA ASP A 224 -21.30 -28.99 12.84
C ASP A 224 -20.31 -29.42 11.73
N LEU A 225 -20.31 -28.75 10.59
CA LEU A 225 -19.38 -29.03 9.51
C LEU A 225 -17.92 -29.00 9.95
N PHE A 226 -17.50 -27.92 10.67
CA PHE A 226 -16.12 -27.80 11.11
C PHE A 226 -15.76 -28.80 12.22
N THR A 227 -16.69 -29.17 13.09
CA THR A 227 -16.46 -30.21 14.09
C THR A 227 -16.20 -31.56 13.42
N GLN A 228 -16.98 -31.93 12.41
CA GLN A 228 -16.76 -33.17 11.65
C GLN A 228 -15.46 -33.08 10.82
N ALA A 229 -15.19 -31.97 10.18
CA ALA A 229 -13.99 -31.75 9.39
C ALA A 229 -12.71 -31.87 10.24
N LEU A 230 -12.73 -31.36 11.46
CA LEU A 230 -11.59 -31.43 12.40
C LEU A 230 -11.35 -32.82 12.98
N GLN A 231 -12.23 -33.78 12.78
CA GLN A 231 -11.97 -35.19 13.13
C GLN A 231 -11.06 -35.89 12.10
N GLU A 232 -10.97 -35.35 10.88
CA GLU A 232 -10.13 -35.88 9.82
C GLU A 232 -8.72 -35.26 9.87
N GLU A 233 -7.70 -36.06 10.11
CA GLU A 233 -6.29 -35.62 10.23
C GLU A 233 -5.81 -34.86 9.00
N ARG A 234 -6.26 -35.25 7.82
CA ARG A 234 -5.97 -34.58 6.55
C ARG A 234 -6.45 -33.13 6.55
N ILE A 235 -7.67 -32.86 7.03
CA ILE A 235 -8.26 -31.54 7.06
C ILE A 235 -7.64 -30.68 8.16
N GLN A 236 -7.29 -31.28 9.32
CA GLN A 236 -6.56 -30.60 10.38
C GLN A 236 -5.24 -30.00 9.84
N ARG A 237 -4.49 -30.79 9.08
CA ARG A 237 -3.22 -30.32 8.46
C ARG A 237 -3.42 -29.16 7.50
N LEU A 238 -4.56 -29.09 6.77
CA LEU A 238 -4.88 -27.99 5.86
C LEU A 238 -5.19 -26.67 6.58
N LEU A 239 -5.61 -26.72 7.85
CA LEU A 239 -5.90 -25.55 8.68
C LEU A 239 -4.70 -25.11 9.52
N ASP A 240 -3.69 -25.97 9.71
CA ASP A 240 -2.46 -25.60 10.40
C ASP A 240 -1.56 -24.74 9.48
N LEU A 241 -1.47 -23.46 9.79
CA LEU A 241 -0.63 -22.51 9.04
C LEU A 241 0.86 -22.86 9.07
N ARG A 242 1.33 -23.68 10.05
CA ARG A 242 2.72 -24.13 10.16
C ARG A 242 3.00 -25.38 9.32
N ALA A 243 1.97 -26.21 9.14
CA ALA A 243 2.02 -27.41 8.31
C ALA A 243 1.48 -27.16 6.90
N ALA A 244 0.98 -25.95 6.62
CA ALA A 244 0.45 -25.59 5.31
C ALA A 244 1.52 -25.75 4.23
N PRO A 245 1.17 -26.30 3.06
CA PRO A 245 2.12 -26.52 1.95
C PRO A 245 2.61 -25.23 1.29
N ILE A 246 2.24 -24.06 1.81
CA ILE A 246 2.58 -22.74 1.28
C ILE A 246 3.28 -21.94 2.38
N ASP A 247 4.56 -21.67 2.17
CA ASP A 247 5.40 -20.84 3.04
C ASP A 247 5.14 -19.34 2.90
N GLY A 248 5.74 -18.53 3.79
CA GLY A 248 5.60 -17.07 3.76
C GLY A 248 6.14 -16.41 2.49
N TRP A 249 7.15 -17.03 1.85
CA TRP A 249 7.70 -16.59 0.59
C TRP A 249 6.69 -16.71 -0.55
N SER A 250 6.05 -17.87 -0.68
CA SER A 250 5.00 -18.13 -1.67
C SER A 250 3.79 -17.23 -1.42
N TRP A 251 3.42 -16.98 -0.15
CA TRP A 251 2.36 -16.02 0.20
C TRP A 251 2.66 -14.61 -0.32
N PHE A 252 3.88 -14.13 -0.14
CA PHE A 252 4.28 -12.81 -0.63
C PHE A 252 4.15 -12.70 -2.16
N TRP A 253 4.71 -13.68 -2.90
CA TRP A 253 4.69 -13.65 -4.35
C TRP A 253 3.29 -13.82 -4.93
N LEU A 254 2.48 -14.71 -4.39
CA LEU A 254 1.10 -14.89 -4.81
C LEU A 254 0.25 -13.63 -4.61
N ASN A 255 0.44 -12.89 -3.50
CA ASN A 255 -0.19 -11.60 -3.30
C ASN A 255 0.28 -10.57 -4.34
N LEU A 256 1.57 -10.46 -4.58
CA LEU A 256 2.13 -9.52 -5.58
C LEU A 256 1.64 -9.83 -7.00
N LEU A 257 1.57 -11.11 -7.36
CA LEU A 257 1.05 -11.56 -8.65
C LEU A 257 -0.44 -11.22 -8.79
N SER A 258 -1.24 -11.44 -7.76
CA SER A 258 -2.67 -11.14 -7.79
C SER A 258 -2.95 -9.62 -7.80
N MET A 259 -2.14 -8.80 -7.10
CA MET A 259 -2.14 -7.34 -7.23
C MET A 259 -1.84 -6.88 -8.66
N SER A 260 -0.87 -7.52 -9.31
CA SER A 260 -0.51 -7.23 -10.69
C SER A 260 -1.62 -7.66 -11.66
N ALA A 261 -2.20 -8.82 -11.43
CA ALA A 261 -3.25 -9.38 -12.28
C ALA A 261 -4.53 -8.53 -12.30
N VAL A 262 -4.98 -8.01 -11.15
CA VAL A 262 -6.19 -7.17 -11.08
C VAL A 262 -6.06 -5.85 -11.85
N LEU A 263 -4.83 -5.39 -12.11
CA LEU A 263 -4.57 -4.15 -12.84
C LEU A 263 -4.16 -4.38 -14.30
N PHE A 264 -3.34 -5.40 -14.58
CA PHE A 264 -2.62 -5.52 -15.84
C PHE A 264 -3.08 -6.66 -16.74
N LEU A 265 -3.93 -7.59 -16.25
CA LEU A 265 -4.60 -8.53 -17.16
C LEU A 265 -5.34 -7.75 -18.25
N PRO A 266 -5.15 -8.06 -19.56
CA PRO A 266 -5.77 -7.31 -20.65
C PRO A 266 -7.27 -7.10 -20.49
N ARG A 267 -8.00 -8.14 -20.05
CA ARG A 267 -9.44 -8.04 -19.77
C ARG A 267 -9.75 -7.11 -18.61
N GLN A 268 -8.94 -7.19 -17.55
CA GLN A 268 -9.17 -6.39 -16.35
C GLN A 268 -8.86 -4.92 -16.63
N PHE A 269 -7.75 -4.66 -17.32
CA PHE A 269 -7.40 -3.33 -17.81
C PHE A 269 -8.49 -2.76 -18.72
N HIS A 270 -9.03 -3.57 -19.63
CA HIS A 270 -10.10 -3.15 -20.53
C HIS A 270 -11.33 -2.69 -19.76
N VAL A 271 -11.84 -3.48 -18.82
CA VAL A 271 -13.03 -3.13 -18.02
C VAL A 271 -12.73 -2.00 -17.02
N ALA A 272 -11.58 -2.07 -16.32
CA ALA A 272 -11.29 -1.11 -15.25
C ALA A 272 -10.90 0.27 -15.77
N VAL A 273 -10.19 0.35 -16.90
CA VAL A 273 -9.58 1.57 -17.41
C VAL A 273 -10.26 2.05 -18.69
N VAL A 274 -10.38 1.17 -19.71
CA VAL A 274 -10.86 1.57 -21.05
C VAL A 274 -12.36 1.84 -21.04
N GLU A 275 -13.18 0.91 -20.49
CA GLU A 275 -14.63 1.03 -20.44
C GLU A 275 -15.13 1.93 -19.30
N ASN A 276 -14.27 2.42 -18.43
CA ASN A 276 -14.67 3.31 -17.34
C ASN A 276 -15.21 4.64 -17.86
N THR A 277 -16.38 5.06 -17.37
CA THR A 277 -17.06 6.31 -17.77
C THR A 277 -16.60 7.51 -16.94
N SER A 278 -16.32 7.36 -15.65
CA SER A 278 -15.86 8.43 -14.77
C SER A 278 -14.81 7.92 -13.79
N ALA A 279 -13.70 8.66 -13.67
CA ALA A 279 -12.65 8.37 -12.69
C ALA A 279 -13.17 8.41 -11.23
N ASP A 280 -14.28 9.11 -10.99
CA ASP A 280 -14.89 9.22 -9.65
C ASP A 280 -15.60 7.92 -9.21
N HIS A 281 -15.90 7.02 -10.14
CA HIS A 281 -16.45 5.69 -9.84
C HIS A 281 -15.47 4.83 -9.02
N VAL A 282 -14.17 5.08 -9.12
CA VAL A 282 -13.11 4.35 -8.41
C VAL A 282 -13.30 4.41 -6.89
N GLY A 283 -13.77 5.56 -6.36
CA GLY A 283 -13.99 5.72 -4.93
C GLY A 283 -15.00 4.73 -4.33
N LYS A 284 -16.08 4.42 -5.07
CA LYS A 284 -17.04 3.39 -4.63
C LYS A 284 -16.56 1.98 -4.94
N ALA A 285 -15.86 1.78 -6.04
CA ALA A 285 -15.35 0.48 -6.44
C ALA A 285 -14.26 -0.02 -5.48
N SER A 286 -13.46 0.87 -4.87
CA SER A 286 -12.36 0.51 -3.97
C SER A 286 -12.79 -0.21 -2.68
N TRP A 287 -14.06 -0.15 -2.30
CA TRP A 287 -14.59 -0.91 -1.17
C TRP A 287 -15.65 -1.95 -1.59
N LEU A 288 -16.44 -1.70 -2.66
CA LEU A 288 -17.45 -2.64 -3.15
C LEU A 288 -16.83 -3.89 -3.79
N PHE A 289 -15.70 -3.74 -4.48
CA PHE A 289 -15.02 -4.89 -5.07
C PHE A 289 -14.39 -5.82 -4.02
N PRO A 290 -13.67 -5.35 -2.99
CA PRO A 290 -13.29 -6.18 -1.85
C PRO A 290 -14.45 -6.88 -1.16
N LEU A 291 -15.58 -6.19 -0.99
CA LEU A 291 -16.79 -6.80 -0.42
C LEU A 291 -17.31 -7.95 -1.31
N TYR A 292 -17.31 -7.76 -2.64
CA TYR A 292 -17.67 -8.81 -3.57
C TYR A 292 -16.70 -10.01 -3.46
N LEU A 293 -15.39 -9.77 -3.35
CA LEU A 293 -14.39 -10.82 -3.16
C LEU A 293 -14.59 -11.56 -1.84
N LEU A 294 -14.95 -10.87 -0.77
CA LEU A 294 -15.28 -11.50 0.50
C LEU A 294 -16.50 -12.43 0.36
N LEU A 295 -17.57 -11.94 -0.25
CA LEU A 295 -18.81 -12.68 -0.40
C LEU A 295 -18.64 -13.96 -1.23
N ILE A 296 -17.95 -13.88 -2.38
CA ILE A 296 -17.76 -15.05 -3.25
C ILE A 296 -16.81 -16.08 -2.64
N ASN A 297 -15.95 -15.69 -1.69
CA ASN A 297 -15.05 -16.62 -1.00
C ASN A 297 -15.58 -17.14 0.33
N LEU A 298 -16.74 -16.66 0.78
CA LEU A 298 -17.31 -16.98 2.10
C LEU A 298 -17.50 -18.48 2.33
N PHE A 299 -17.95 -19.21 1.30
CA PHE A 299 -18.23 -20.64 1.37
C PHE A 299 -17.18 -21.53 0.71
N VAL A 300 -16.02 -21.01 0.31
CA VAL A 300 -14.97 -21.81 -0.34
C VAL A 300 -14.48 -22.92 0.59
N LEU A 301 -14.08 -22.61 1.82
CA LEU A 301 -13.66 -23.62 2.81
C LEU A 301 -14.78 -24.58 3.20
N PRO A 302 -16.01 -24.12 3.51
CA PRO A 302 -17.14 -25.03 3.77
C PRO A 302 -17.39 -26.01 2.65
N ILE A 303 -17.44 -25.59 1.39
CA ILE A 303 -17.65 -26.46 0.23
C ILE A 303 -16.49 -27.44 0.06
N ALA A 304 -15.24 -26.97 0.21
CA ALA A 304 -14.06 -27.81 0.08
C ALA A 304 -14.03 -28.91 1.13
N PHE A 305 -14.30 -28.58 2.40
CA PHE A 305 -14.30 -29.55 3.49
C PHE A 305 -15.48 -30.54 3.41
N ALA A 306 -16.66 -30.04 3.06
CA ALA A 306 -17.80 -30.94 2.80
C ALA A 306 -17.49 -31.90 1.65
N GLY A 307 -16.84 -31.47 0.58
CA GLY A 307 -16.39 -32.32 -0.51
C GLY A 307 -15.38 -33.37 -0.07
N LEU A 308 -14.40 -33.01 0.77
CA LEU A 308 -13.40 -33.95 1.29
C LEU A 308 -14.04 -35.00 2.22
N LEU A 309 -15.07 -34.64 3.00
CA LEU A 309 -15.80 -35.53 3.88
C LEU A 309 -16.70 -36.51 3.10
N GLN A 310 -17.38 -36.02 2.04
CA GLN A 310 -18.33 -36.83 1.28
C GLN A 310 -17.67 -37.69 0.19
N PHE A 311 -16.50 -37.30 -0.32
CA PHE A 311 -15.77 -38.00 -1.36
C PHE A 311 -14.37 -38.44 -0.90
N PRO A 312 -14.28 -39.43 0.02
CA PRO A 312 -13.00 -39.94 0.52
C PRO A 312 -12.17 -40.58 -0.60
N GLY A 313 -10.84 -40.54 -0.45
CA GLY A 313 -9.92 -41.24 -1.36
C GLY A 313 -9.73 -40.57 -2.75
N ALA A 314 -10.02 -39.28 -2.89
CA ALA A 314 -9.88 -38.54 -4.15
C ALA A 314 -10.69 -39.11 -5.33
N SER A 315 -11.86 -39.69 -5.02
CA SER A 315 -12.77 -40.30 -6.02
C SER A 315 -13.40 -39.25 -6.96
N VAL A 316 -13.42 -37.99 -6.56
CA VAL A 316 -13.95 -36.86 -7.31
C VAL A 316 -12.92 -35.73 -7.31
N ASP A 317 -12.72 -35.09 -8.45
CA ASP A 317 -11.82 -33.96 -8.60
C ASP A 317 -12.32 -32.78 -7.72
N PRO A 318 -11.49 -32.25 -6.79
CA PRO A 318 -11.87 -31.14 -5.91
C PRO A 318 -12.34 -29.86 -6.63
N ASP A 319 -11.85 -29.61 -7.84
CA ASP A 319 -12.32 -28.49 -8.66
C ASP A 319 -13.80 -28.62 -9.03
N THR A 320 -14.39 -29.81 -8.88
CA THR A 320 -15.78 -30.09 -9.24
C THR A 320 -16.76 -30.12 -8.07
N PHE A 321 -16.31 -30.01 -6.82
CA PHE A 321 -17.14 -30.12 -5.62
C PHE A 321 -18.36 -29.20 -5.62
N VAL A 322 -18.25 -28.00 -6.22
CA VAL A 322 -19.37 -27.06 -6.35
C VAL A 322 -20.56 -27.66 -7.12
N LEU A 323 -20.29 -28.57 -8.08
CA LEU A 323 -21.30 -29.27 -8.88
C LEU A 323 -21.63 -30.65 -8.27
N ALA A 324 -20.60 -31.39 -7.83
CA ALA A 324 -20.71 -32.76 -7.38
C ALA A 324 -21.54 -32.88 -6.09
N LEU A 325 -21.41 -31.97 -5.13
CA LEU A 325 -22.14 -32.00 -3.86
C LEU A 325 -23.66 -31.89 -4.06
N PRO A 326 -24.19 -30.87 -4.76
CA PRO A 326 -25.64 -30.82 -5.05
C PRO A 326 -26.13 -32.01 -5.86
N LEU A 327 -25.34 -32.47 -6.86
CA LEU A 327 -25.73 -33.58 -7.72
C LEU A 327 -25.81 -34.92 -6.95
N HIS A 328 -24.79 -35.19 -6.11
CA HIS A 328 -24.76 -36.38 -5.25
C HIS A 328 -25.93 -36.44 -4.26
N SER A 329 -26.37 -35.27 -3.80
CA SER A 329 -27.54 -35.14 -2.89
C SER A 329 -28.89 -35.11 -3.61
N GLY A 330 -28.95 -35.36 -4.90
CA GLY A 330 -30.18 -35.37 -5.68
C GLY A 330 -30.79 -34.01 -5.98
N GLN A 331 -30.03 -32.90 -5.74
CA GLN A 331 -30.51 -31.54 -5.96
C GLN A 331 -30.16 -31.07 -7.39
N GLU A 332 -30.78 -31.68 -8.40
CA GLU A 332 -30.51 -31.43 -9.82
C GLU A 332 -30.66 -29.94 -10.23
N LEU A 333 -31.68 -29.26 -9.69
CA LEU A 333 -31.93 -27.85 -10.00
C LEU A 333 -30.81 -26.93 -9.47
N LEU A 334 -30.29 -27.22 -8.26
CA LEU A 334 -29.20 -26.50 -7.67
C LEU A 334 -27.89 -26.76 -8.43
N ALA A 335 -27.65 -28.00 -8.84
CA ALA A 335 -26.51 -28.36 -9.69
C ALA A 335 -26.55 -27.63 -11.04
N LEU A 336 -27.73 -27.49 -11.66
CA LEU A 336 -27.91 -26.73 -12.88
C LEU A 336 -27.65 -25.23 -12.67
N LEU A 337 -28.14 -24.66 -11.54
CA LEU A 337 -27.87 -23.27 -11.17
C LEU A 337 -26.36 -23.05 -10.96
N ALA A 338 -25.70 -23.98 -10.27
CA ALA A 338 -24.27 -23.96 -10.08
C ALA A 338 -23.50 -24.02 -11.40
N ALA A 339 -23.89 -24.87 -12.32
CA ALA A 339 -23.31 -24.97 -13.67
C ALA A 339 -23.52 -23.66 -14.47
N LEU A 340 -24.70 -23.06 -14.41
CA LEU A 340 -24.94 -21.74 -15.06
C LEU A 340 -24.09 -20.63 -14.43
N GLY A 341 -23.85 -20.66 -13.10
CA GLY A 341 -22.93 -19.75 -12.42
C GLY A 341 -21.48 -19.91 -12.90
N GLY A 342 -21.02 -21.16 -13.03
CA GLY A 342 -19.70 -21.49 -13.58
C GLY A 342 -19.56 -21.10 -15.07
N PHE A 343 -20.59 -21.39 -15.88
CA PHE A 343 -20.66 -20.98 -17.27
C PHE A 343 -20.61 -19.45 -17.41
N SER A 344 -21.36 -18.73 -16.59
CA SER A 344 -21.33 -17.27 -16.49
C SER A 344 -19.94 -16.74 -16.16
N SER A 345 -19.27 -17.39 -15.22
CA SER A 345 -17.90 -17.01 -14.81
C SER A 345 -16.87 -17.18 -15.94
N ALA A 346 -17.01 -18.24 -16.73
CA ALA A 346 -16.12 -18.54 -17.85
C ALA A 346 -16.42 -17.64 -19.05
N THR A 347 -17.67 -17.46 -19.46
CA THR A 347 -18.08 -16.71 -20.66
C THR A 347 -17.71 -15.24 -20.57
N SER A 348 -17.99 -14.58 -19.44
CA SER A 348 -17.64 -13.17 -19.24
C SER A 348 -16.14 -12.93 -19.40
N MET A 349 -15.32 -13.85 -18.85
CA MET A 349 -13.89 -13.78 -18.98
C MET A 349 -13.42 -13.92 -20.40
N VAL A 350 -13.86 -14.98 -21.09
CA VAL A 350 -13.41 -15.29 -22.46
C VAL A 350 -13.75 -14.15 -23.41
N ILE A 351 -14.99 -13.66 -23.36
CA ILE A 351 -15.47 -12.60 -24.25
C ILE A 351 -14.57 -11.36 -24.11
N VAL A 352 -14.38 -10.87 -22.89
CA VAL A 352 -13.61 -9.64 -22.65
C VAL A 352 -12.12 -9.85 -22.97
N ALA A 353 -11.53 -11.00 -22.59
CA ALA A 353 -10.14 -11.28 -22.87
C ALA A 353 -9.86 -11.36 -24.37
N VAL A 354 -10.71 -12.05 -25.11
CA VAL A 354 -10.56 -12.21 -26.57
C VAL A 354 -10.80 -10.90 -27.31
N ILE A 355 -11.75 -10.07 -26.88
CA ILE A 355 -11.94 -8.71 -27.42
C ILE A 355 -10.68 -7.87 -27.18
N ALA A 356 -10.18 -7.83 -25.95
CA ALA A 356 -8.98 -7.06 -25.61
C ALA A 356 -7.76 -7.52 -26.43
N LEU A 357 -7.53 -8.85 -26.53
CA LEU A 357 -6.43 -9.40 -27.33
C LEU A 357 -6.62 -9.13 -28.83
N SER A 358 -7.85 -9.19 -29.36
CA SER A 358 -8.11 -8.90 -30.76
C SER A 358 -7.81 -7.44 -31.12
N ILE A 359 -8.10 -6.51 -30.20
CA ILE A 359 -7.74 -5.10 -30.33
C ILE A 359 -6.22 -4.94 -30.31
N MET A 360 -5.52 -5.60 -29.38
CA MET A 360 -4.07 -5.54 -29.29
C MET A 360 -3.39 -6.12 -30.53
N LEU A 361 -3.82 -7.30 -30.99
CA LEU A 361 -3.31 -7.93 -32.22
C LEU A 361 -3.55 -7.06 -33.46
N SER A 362 -4.77 -6.52 -33.59
CA SER A 362 -5.12 -5.65 -34.72
C SER A 362 -4.27 -4.37 -34.73
N ASN A 363 -4.19 -3.67 -33.59
CA ASN A 363 -3.63 -2.32 -33.52
C ASN A 363 -2.10 -2.31 -33.42
N ASN A 364 -1.49 -3.27 -32.69
CA ASN A 364 -0.06 -3.23 -32.37
C ASN A 364 0.76 -4.26 -33.17
N LEU A 365 0.13 -5.29 -33.75
CA LEU A 365 0.83 -6.29 -34.57
C LEU A 365 0.49 -6.12 -36.03
N VAL A 366 -0.78 -6.30 -36.41
CA VAL A 366 -1.17 -6.41 -37.83
C VAL A 366 -1.15 -5.05 -38.55
N LEU A 367 -1.74 -4.03 -37.96
CA LEU A 367 -1.84 -2.70 -38.58
C LEU A 367 -0.47 -2.05 -38.85
N PRO A 368 0.53 -2.05 -37.94
CA PRO A 368 1.86 -1.54 -38.21
C PRO A 368 2.57 -2.26 -39.35
N LEU A 369 2.34 -3.58 -39.50
CA LEU A 369 2.93 -4.37 -40.59
C LEU A 369 2.28 -4.02 -41.94
N LEU A 370 0.94 -3.84 -41.96
CA LEU A 370 0.21 -3.44 -43.18
C LEU A 370 0.58 -2.03 -43.63
N VAL A 371 0.76 -1.09 -42.72
CA VAL A 371 1.07 0.32 -43.06
C VAL A 371 2.51 0.49 -43.57
N LYS A 372 3.46 -0.34 -43.13
CA LYS A 372 4.85 -0.31 -43.62
C LYS A 372 5.05 -0.84 -45.03
N SER A 373 4.11 -1.62 -45.58
CA SER A 373 4.21 -2.21 -46.93
C SER A 373 3.67 -1.25 -47.98
N GLN A 374 4.54 -0.64 -48.78
CA GLN A 374 4.16 0.27 -49.87
C GLN A 374 3.15 -0.33 -50.84
N THR A 375 3.31 -1.60 -51.21
CA THR A 375 2.43 -2.33 -52.10
C THR A 375 1.00 -2.50 -51.59
N ILE A 376 0.87 -2.53 -50.24
CA ILE A 376 -0.40 -2.65 -49.55
C ILE A 376 -1.04 -1.26 -49.38
N GLN A 377 -0.21 -0.22 -49.23
CA GLN A 377 -0.69 1.18 -49.02
C GLN A 377 -1.46 1.69 -50.23
N GLU A 378 -1.05 1.44 -51.45
CA GLU A 378 -1.73 1.91 -52.67
C GLU A 378 -3.02 1.13 -52.97
N ARG A 379 -3.05 -0.16 -52.71
CA ARG A 379 -4.13 -1.06 -53.12
C ARG A 379 -5.28 -1.21 -52.11
N TYR A 380 -5.04 -0.92 -50.85
CA TYR A 380 -5.95 -1.31 -49.77
C TYR A 380 -6.45 -0.13 -48.88
N VAL A 381 -6.09 1.09 -49.29
CA VAL A 381 -6.31 2.26 -48.51
C VAL A 381 -7.78 2.69 -48.40
N LEU A 382 -8.65 2.30 -49.32
CA LEU A 382 -10.08 2.70 -49.40
C LEU A 382 -10.99 1.92 -48.42
N ASP A 383 -10.67 0.66 -48.06
CA ASP A 383 -11.52 -0.22 -47.23
C ASP A 383 -10.95 -0.60 -45.88
N LEU A 384 -10.00 0.19 -45.37
CA LEU A 384 -9.24 -0.15 -44.16
C LEU A 384 -10.13 -0.36 -42.90
N PRO A 385 -11.19 0.39 -42.62
CA PRO A 385 -12.06 0.14 -41.47
C PRO A 385 -12.75 -1.23 -41.51
N GLN A 386 -13.28 -1.64 -42.66
CA GLN A 386 -13.94 -2.96 -42.81
C GLN A 386 -12.92 -4.09 -42.66
N ARG A 387 -11.69 -3.92 -43.16
CA ARG A 387 -10.60 -4.89 -43.01
C ARG A 387 -10.11 -5.03 -41.60
N LEU A 388 -10.02 -3.90 -40.85
CA LEU A 388 -9.68 -3.97 -39.43
C LEU A 388 -10.70 -4.76 -38.63
N LEU A 389 -12.00 -4.60 -38.92
CA LEU A 389 -13.04 -5.46 -38.35
C LEU A 389 -12.87 -6.92 -38.74
N GLY A 390 -12.52 -7.20 -40.00
CA GLY A 390 -12.18 -8.55 -40.47
C GLY A 390 -10.98 -9.14 -39.72
N ILE A 391 -9.91 -8.36 -39.56
CA ILE A 391 -8.71 -8.76 -38.79
C ILE A 391 -9.08 -9.07 -37.34
N ARG A 392 -9.86 -8.22 -36.67
CA ARG A 392 -10.31 -8.48 -35.28
C ARG A 392 -11.12 -9.77 -35.20
N ARG A 393 -12.05 -10.01 -36.11
CA ARG A 393 -12.84 -11.27 -36.18
C ARG A 393 -11.99 -12.49 -36.37
N ILE A 394 -11.01 -12.44 -37.28
CA ILE A 394 -10.05 -13.54 -37.50
C ILE A 394 -9.20 -13.74 -36.23
N SER A 395 -8.72 -12.66 -35.61
CA SER A 395 -7.95 -12.76 -34.37
C SER A 395 -8.76 -13.42 -33.24
N ILE A 396 -10.05 -13.14 -33.11
CA ILE A 396 -10.95 -13.80 -32.15
C ILE A 396 -10.97 -15.31 -32.38
N VAL A 397 -11.20 -15.74 -33.63
CA VAL A 397 -11.24 -17.15 -33.96
C VAL A 397 -9.89 -17.83 -33.72
N VAL A 398 -8.79 -17.22 -34.15
CA VAL A 398 -7.43 -17.74 -33.98
C VAL A 398 -7.08 -17.91 -32.50
N VAL A 399 -7.34 -16.89 -31.67
CA VAL A 399 -7.03 -16.94 -30.24
C VAL A 399 -7.80 -18.07 -29.56
N LEU A 400 -9.08 -18.24 -29.88
CA LEU A 400 -9.89 -19.32 -29.28
C LEU A 400 -9.47 -20.71 -29.77
N LEU A 401 -9.13 -20.87 -31.05
CA LEU A 401 -8.63 -22.14 -31.56
C LEU A 401 -7.26 -22.52 -30.98
N VAL A 402 -6.36 -21.54 -30.81
CA VAL A 402 -5.06 -21.77 -30.17
C VAL A 402 -5.25 -22.11 -28.68
N SER A 403 -6.21 -21.45 -28.01
CA SER A 403 -6.55 -21.76 -26.62
C SER A 403 -7.16 -23.16 -26.47
N TYR A 404 -7.98 -23.60 -27.42
CA TYR A 404 -8.47 -24.96 -27.49
C TYR A 404 -7.33 -25.97 -27.73
N ALA A 405 -6.42 -25.69 -28.66
CA ALA A 405 -5.26 -26.54 -28.89
C ALA A 405 -4.36 -26.66 -27.65
N TYR A 406 -4.17 -25.55 -26.91
CA TYR A 406 -3.45 -25.57 -25.64
C TYR A 406 -4.20 -26.40 -24.57
N PHE A 407 -5.51 -26.29 -24.48
CA PHE A 407 -6.32 -27.14 -23.59
C PHE A 407 -6.13 -28.63 -23.91
N LYS A 408 -6.19 -28.99 -25.19
CA LYS A 408 -6.04 -30.37 -25.66
C LYS A 408 -4.64 -30.95 -25.38
N SER A 409 -3.59 -30.14 -25.49
CA SER A 409 -2.19 -30.61 -25.35
C SER A 409 -1.66 -30.53 -23.92
N VAL A 410 -2.05 -29.52 -23.16
CA VAL A 410 -1.45 -29.21 -21.85
C VAL A 410 -2.50 -29.15 -20.72
N GLY A 411 -3.70 -28.68 -21.03
CA GLY A 411 -4.70 -28.28 -20.03
C GLY A 411 -5.22 -29.41 -19.14
N GLN A 412 -5.11 -30.67 -19.56
CA GLN A 412 -5.58 -31.81 -18.75
C GLN A 412 -4.58 -32.25 -17.69
N ALA A 413 -3.29 -32.02 -17.88
CA ALA A 413 -2.25 -32.42 -16.94
C ALA A 413 -2.20 -31.55 -15.64
N TYR A 414 -2.80 -30.36 -15.69
CA TYR A 414 -2.68 -29.38 -14.60
C TYR A 414 -4.02 -28.94 -14.02
N THR A 415 -4.02 -28.57 -12.73
CA THR A 415 -5.20 -27.97 -12.06
C THR A 415 -5.54 -26.61 -12.66
N LEU A 416 -6.80 -26.17 -12.51
CA LEU A 416 -7.25 -24.84 -12.96
C LEU A 416 -6.36 -23.71 -12.37
N VAL A 417 -5.94 -23.87 -11.12
CA VAL A 417 -5.14 -22.86 -10.40
C VAL A 417 -3.72 -22.77 -10.95
N SER A 418 -3.05 -23.87 -11.18
CA SER A 418 -1.65 -23.88 -11.65
C SER A 418 -1.50 -23.18 -13.00
N ILE A 419 -2.37 -23.46 -13.96
CA ILE A 419 -2.37 -22.82 -15.27
C ILE A 419 -2.64 -21.31 -15.16
N GLY A 420 -3.56 -20.91 -14.27
CA GLY A 420 -3.90 -19.50 -14.09
C GLY A 420 -2.74 -18.66 -13.53
N LEU A 421 -1.93 -19.24 -12.63
CA LEU A 421 -0.77 -18.56 -12.04
C LEU A 421 0.35 -18.32 -13.09
N ILE A 422 0.49 -19.19 -14.09
CA ILE A 422 1.39 -18.95 -15.23
C ILE A 422 1.03 -17.63 -15.91
N SER A 423 -0.27 -17.39 -16.13
CA SER A 423 -0.76 -16.16 -16.75
C SER A 423 -0.57 -14.92 -15.88
N PHE A 424 -0.74 -15.05 -14.57
CA PHE A 424 -0.52 -13.94 -13.62
C PHE A 424 0.94 -13.50 -13.63
N THR A 425 1.86 -14.46 -13.66
CA THR A 425 3.31 -14.18 -13.73
C THR A 425 3.70 -13.51 -15.05
N ALA A 426 3.07 -13.89 -16.16
CA ALA A 426 3.27 -13.23 -17.46
C ALA A 426 2.87 -11.76 -17.44
N VAL A 427 1.66 -11.45 -16.95
CA VAL A 427 1.18 -10.05 -16.96
C VAL A 427 1.83 -9.20 -15.87
N ALA A 428 2.38 -9.80 -14.82
CA ALA A 428 3.19 -9.10 -13.84
C ALA A 428 4.43 -8.45 -14.46
N GLN A 429 4.91 -8.95 -15.63
CA GLN A 429 6.02 -8.34 -16.36
C GLN A 429 5.69 -6.92 -16.84
N PHE A 430 4.43 -6.54 -16.96
CA PHE A 430 4.04 -5.16 -17.29
C PHE A 430 4.22 -4.17 -16.14
N ALA A 431 4.21 -4.66 -14.90
CA ALA A 431 4.22 -3.82 -13.70
C ALA A 431 5.39 -2.82 -13.65
N PRO A 432 6.67 -3.20 -13.87
CA PRO A 432 7.78 -2.26 -13.81
C PRO A 432 7.65 -1.12 -14.82
N ALA A 433 7.32 -1.43 -16.07
CA ALA A 433 7.17 -0.43 -17.13
C ALA A 433 5.97 0.49 -16.92
N ILE A 434 4.85 -0.02 -16.39
CA ILE A 434 3.64 0.78 -16.15
C ILE A 434 3.79 1.63 -14.88
N VAL A 435 4.19 1.04 -13.76
CA VAL A 435 4.37 1.77 -12.49
C VAL A 435 5.46 2.82 -12.65
N GLY A 436 6.61 2.44 -13.20
CA GLY A 436 7.67 3.39 -13.53
C GLY A 436 7.20 4.45 -14.52
N GLY A 437 6.45 4.07 -15.55
CA GLY A 437 5.92 5.00 -16.53
C GLY A 437 4.98 6.07 -15.95
N VAL A 438 4.21 5.73 -14.91
CA VAL A 438 3.24 6.62 -14.26
C VAL A 438 3.87 7.55 -13.23
N TYR A 439 4.98 7.16 -12.60
CA TYR A 439 5.57 7.91 -11.48
C TYR A 439 7.02 8.37 -11.72
N TRP A 440 7.74 7.79 -12.67
CA TRP A 440 9.14 8.08 -12.90
C TRP A 440 9.39 8.65 -14.30
N LYS A 441 9.75 9.92 -14.39
CA LYS A 441 9.96 10.64 -15.66
C LYS A 441 11.15 10.11 -16.47
N ARG A 442 12.20 9.62 -15.79
CA ARG A 442 13.47 9.24 -16.42
C ARG A 442 13.43 7.88 -17.12
N GLY A 443 12.34 7.09 -16.96
CA GLY A 443 12.18 5.82 -17.67
C GLY A 443 12.20 5.99 -19.19
N THR A 444 13.09 5.24 -19.87
CA THR A 444 13.32 5.34 -21.32
C THR A 444 12.65 4.19 -22.09
N LYS A 445 12.41 4.39 -23.38
CA LYS A 445 11.90 3.37 -24.30
C LYS A 445 12.79 2.13 -24.35
N ILE A 446 14.12 2.31 -24.40
CA ILE A 446 15.08 1.21 -24.46
C ILE A 446 15.09 0.45 -23.15
N GLY A 447 15.01 1.16 -22.00
CA GLY A 447 14.90 0.55 -20.69
C GLY A 447 13.63 -0.29 -20.54
N ALA A 448 12.48 0.23 -20.94
CA ALA A 448 11.22 -0.50 -20.90
C ALA A 448 11.23 -1.74 -21.83
N LEU A 449 11.84 -1.62 -23.01
CA LEU A 449 11.99 -2.74 -23.95
C LEU A 449 12.90 -3.83 -23.35
N ALA A 450 14.04 -3.45 -22.78
CA ALA A 450 14.99 -4.37 -22.16
C ALA A 450 14.35 -5.10 -20.96
N GLY A 451 13.67 -4.36 -20.05
CA GLY A 451 13.01 -4.94 -18.90
C GLY A 451 11.94 -5.96 -19.29
N LEU A 452 11.01 -5.56 -20.17
CA LEU A 452 9.96 -6.46 -20.67
C LEU A 452 10.50 -7.69 -21.38
N LEU A 453 11.53 -7.53 -22.24
CA LEU A 453 12.12 -8.64 -22.99
C LEU A 453 12.82 -9.64 -22.05
N VAL A 454 13.67 -9.15 -21.15
CA VAL A 454 14.41 -10.00 -20.20
C VAL A 454 13.43 -10.70 -19.25
N GLY A 455 12.45 -9.97 -18.69
CA GLY A 455 11.43 -10.57 -17.85
C GLY A 455 10.62 -11.64 -18.56
N PHE A 456 10.21 -11.38 -19.80
CA PHE A 456 9.46 -12.35 -20.62
C PHE A 456 10.27 -13.62 -20.93
N VAL A 457 11.54 -13.48 -21.29
CA VAL A 457 12.43 -14.63 -21.60
C VAL A 457 12.61 -15.49 -20.33
N ILE A 458 12.87 -14.89 -19.19
CA ILE A 458 13.03 -15.64 -17.93
C ILE A 458 11.71 -16.30 -17.51
N TRP A 459 10.59 -15.59 -17.60
CA TRP A 459 9.28 -16.18 -17.37
C TRP A 459 9.00 -17.37 -18.28
N ALA A 460 9.25 -17.23 -19.59
CA ALA A 460 9.04 -18.29 -20.57
C ALA A 460 9.93 -19.51 -20.30
N PHE A 461 11.17 -19.26 -19.87
CA PHE A 461 12.13 -20.32 -19.54
C PHE A 461 11.76 -21.07 -18.25
N THR A 462 11.23 -20.36 -17.23
CA THR A 462 11.01 -20.94 -15.89
C THR A 462 9.62 -21.52 -15.66
N LEU A 463 8.60 -21.20 -16.48
CA LEU A 463 7.24 -21.73 -16.34
C LEU A 463 6.72 -22.39 -17.63
N PRO A 464 6.45 -21.69 -18.75
CA PRO A 464 5.89 -22.33 -19.94
C PRO A 464 6.75 -23.45 -20.53
N LEU A 465 8.07 -23.23 -20.59
CA LEU A 465 8.96 -24.20 -21.20
C LEU A 465 9.03 -25.53 -20.42
N PRO A 466 9.21 -25.55 -19.09
CA PRO A 466 9.12 -26.79 -18.30
C PRO A 466 7.77 -27.47 -18.40
N THR A 467 6.67 -26.71 -18.45
CA THR A 467 5.33 -27.26 -18.64
C THR A 467 5.22 -28.08 -19.95
N LEU A 468 5.86 -27.60 -21.03
CA LEU A 468 5.92 -28.35 -22.29
C LEU A 468 6.82 -29.59 -22.22
N CYS A 469 7.86 -29.60 -21.38
CA CYS A 469 8.69 -30.77 -21.12
C CYS A 469 7.92 -31.84 -20.33
N GLU A 470 7.18 -31.43 -19.29
CA GLU A 470 6.38 -32.35 -18.45
C GLU A 470 5.26 -33.04 -19.24
N THR A 471 4.71 -32.37 -20.26
CA THR A 471 3.69 -32.98 -21.13
C THR A 471 4.29 -33.84 -22.23
N GLY A 472 5.62 -34.00 -22.31
CA GLY A 472 6.32 -34.81 -23.30
C GLY A 472 6.40 -34.19 -24.69
N ILE A 473 6.03 -32.90 -24.85
CA ILE A 473 6.17 -32.15 -26.10
C ILE A 473 7.65 -31.81 -26.35
N LEU A 474 8.40 -31.53 -25.29
CA LEU A 474 9.81 -31.24 -25.28
C LEU A 474 10.59 -32.25 -24.45
N ASP A 475 11.91 -32.33 -24.63
CA ASP A 475 12.80 -33.23 -23.89
C ASP A 475 12.87 -32.88 -22.40
N GLN A 476 12.67 -33.89 -21.53
CA GLN A 476 12.74 -33.73 -20.06
C GLN A 476 14.17 -33.46 -19.57
N SER A 477 15.20 -33.73 -20.34
CA SER A 477 16.60 -33.44 -20.02
C SER A 477 16.83 -31.97 -19.60
N LEU A 478 16.06 -31.04 -20.15
CA LEU A 478 16.13 -29.62 -19.82
C LEU A 478 15.79 -29.35 -18.33
N ILE A 479 14.82 -30.07 -17.79
CA ILE A 479 14.44 -29.92 -16.38
C ILE A 479 15.48 -30.57 -15.46
N GLU A 480 15.98 -31.75 -15.83
CA GLU A 480 16.88 -32.54 -15.00
C GLU A 480 18.33 -32.04 -15.03
N GLN A 481 18.84 -31.69 -16.22
CA GLN A 481 20.24 -31.32 -16.40
C GLN A 481 20.48 -29.83 -16.57
N GLY A 482 19.41 -29.04 -16.83
CA GLY A 482 19.50 -27.63 -17.14
C GLY A 482 19.84 -27.33 -18.62
N LEU A 483 19.75 -26.06 -19.00
CA LEU A 483 20.06 -25.61 -20.36
C LEU A 483 21.54 -25.86 -20.65
N TRP A 484 21.83 -26.52 -21.78
CA TRP A 484 23.18 -26.94 -22.17
C TRP A 484 23.90 -27.85 -21.15
N GLY A 485 23.16 -28.56 -20.31
CA GLY A 485 23.73 -29.42 -19.27
C GLY A 485 24.32 -28.64 -18.08
N LEU A 486 23.96 -27.36 -17.90
CA LEU A 486 24.46 -26.52 -16.80
C LEU A 486 23.49 -26.58 -15.61
N PRO A 487 23.89 -27.16 -14.44
CA PRO A 487 22.96 -27.35 -13.29
C PRO A 487 22.39 -26.06 -12.73
N TRP A 488 23.10 -24.93 -12.84
CA TRP A 488 22.65 -23.62 -12.36
C TRP A 488 21.64 -22.93 -13.32
N LEU A 489 21.43 -23.52 -14.51
CA LEU A 489 20.39 -23.10 -15.50
C LEU A 489 19.22 -24.08 -15.55
N LYS A 490 18.90 -24.76 -14.45
CA LYS A 490 17.67 -25.55 -14.34
C LYS A 490 16.47 -24.63 -14.23
N PRO A 491 15.40 -24.83 -15.04
CA PRO A 491 14.23 -23.95 -15.00
C PRO A 491 13.58 -23.80 -13.65
N TYR A 492 13.47 -24.88 -12.86
CA TYR A 492 12.84 -24.90 -11.55
C TYR A 492 13.78 -24.57 -10.36
N SER A 493 15.09 -24.48 -10.58
CA SER A 493 16.08 -24.09 -9.59
C SER A 493 17.16 -23.19 -10.18
N LEU A 494 16.73 -22.13 -10.88
CA LEU A 494 17.60 -21.17 -11.54
C LEU A 494 18.55 -20.53 -10.52
N PHE A 495 19.86 -20.50 -10.84
CA PHE A 495 20.95 -20.03 -9.98
C PHE A 495 21.03 -20.72 -8.59
N GLY A 496 20.52 -21.97 -8.49
CA GLY A 496 20.59 -22.77 -7.28
C GLY A 496 19.54 -22.42 -6.21
N LEU A 497 18.50 -21.68 -6.54
CA LEU A 497 17.39 -21.40 -5.64
C LEU A 497 16.45 -22.61 -5.60
N GLU A 498 16.64 -23.48 -4.61
CA GLU A 498 15.85 -24.69 -4.41
C GLU A 498 14.85 -24.56 -3.27
N GLY A 499 13.84 -25.44 -3.22
CA GLY A 499 12.87 -25.48 -2.11
C GLY A 499 11.76 -24.43 -2.17
N VAL A 500 11.67 -23.68 -3.28
CA VAL A 500 10.63 -22.68 -3.51
C VAL A 500 9.62 -23.22 -4.54
N ASP A 501 8.34 -22.86 -4.36
CA ASP A 501 7.31 -23.21 -5.35
C ASP A 501 7.64 -22.61 -6.74
N HIS A 502 7.36 -23.35 -7.82
CA HIS A 502 7.78 -22.97 -9.18
C HIS A 502 7.25 -21.62 -9.64
N VAL A 503 6.03 -21.24 -9.22
CA VAL A 503 5.42 -19.96 -9.59
C VAL A 503 6.14 -18.80 -8.90
N SER A 504 6.39 -18.93 -7.59
CA SER A 504 7.12 -17.92 -6.79
C SER A 504 8.57 -17.78 -7.24
N HIS A 505 9.22 -18.90 -7.57
CA HIS A 505 10.56 -18.93 -8.14
C HIS A 505 10.63 -18.16 -9.46
N SER A 506 9.71 -18.44 -10.39
CA SER A 506 9.62 -17.74 -11.68
C SER A 506 9.31 -16.25 -11.51
N ALA A 507 8.36 -15.91 -10.62
CA ALA A 507 7.99 -14.54 -10.33
C ALA A 507 9.19 -13.73 -9.79
N PHE A 508 9.94 -14.31 -8.84
CA PHE A 508 11.12 -13.68 -8.27
C PHE A 508 12.15 -13.34 -9.35
N TRP A 509 12.64 -14.33 -10.09
CA TRP A 509 13.71 -14.12 -11.06
C TRP A 509 13.27 -13.24 -12.21
N SER A 510 12.09 -13.49 -12.79
CA SER A 510 11.62 -12.73 -13.94
C SER A 510 11.38 -11.25 -13.59
N LEU A 511 10.78 -10.93 -12.44
CA LEU A 511 10.55 -9.55 -12.01
C LEU A 511 11.84 -8.87 -11.55
N LEU A 512 12.73 -9.56 -10.84
CA LEU A 512 14.03 -9.03 -10.43
C LEU A 512 14.83 -8.55 -11.64
N PHE A 513 15.01 -9.40 -12.63
CA PHE A 513 15.76 -9.05 -13.82
C PHE A 513 15.02 -8.04 -14.72
N ASN A 514 13.69 -8.08 -14.77
CA ASN A 514 12.89 -7.07 -15.46
C ASN A 514 13.12 -5.68 -14.85
N VAL A 515 12.98 -5.55 -13.53
CA VAL A 515 13.22 -4.27 -12.82
C VAL A 515 14.67 -3.82 -12.99
N ALA A 516 15.63 -4.73 -12.80
CA ALA A 516 17.05 -4.41 -12.93
C ALA A 516 17.40 -3.93 -14.36
N ALA A 517 16.90 -4.60 -15.39
CA ALA A 517 17.11 -4.19 -16.78
C ALA A 517 16.38 -2.88 -17.10
N TYR A 518 15.12 -2.72 -16.66
CA TYR A 518 14.36 -1.49 -16.89
C TYR A 518 15.04 -0.28 -16.26
N VAL A 519 15.39 -0.37 -14.97
CA VAL A 519 16.03 0.74 -14.25
C VAL A 519 17.46 0.95 -14.74
N GLY A 520 18.28 -0.10 -14.81
CA GLY A 520 19.68 -0.02 -15.22
C GLY A 520 19.83 0.59 -16.61
N VAL A 521 19.11 0.05 -17.60
CA VAL A 521 19.18 0.58 -18.98
C VAL A 521 18.61 2.01 -19.08
N SER A 522 17.56 2.33 -18.34
CA SER A 522 17.00 3.70 -18.32
C SER A 522 17.97 4.72 -17.74
N LEU A 523 18.82 4.34 -16.78
CA LEU A 523 19.83 5.24 -16.21
C LEU A 523 20.97 5.53 -17.18
N TYR A 524 21.33 4.57 -18.04
CA TYR A 524 22.41 4.72 -19.03
C TYR A 524 21.93 5.33 -20.37
N THR A 525 20.64 5.24 -20.69
CA THR A 525 20.10 5.75 -21.96
C THR A 525 19.45 7.13 -21.78
N ARG A 526 19.52 7.96 -22.82
CA ARG A 526 18.89 9.29 -22.85
C ARG A 526 17.53 9.19 -23.54
N PRO A 527 16.45 9.71 -22.94
CA PRO A 527 15.15 9.78 -23.61
C PRO A 527 15.19 10.81 -24.74
N ASN A 528 14.46 10.55 -25.82
CA ASN A 528 14.26 11.55 -26.89
C ASN A 528 13.17 12.56 -26.49
N ALA A 529 13.03 13.66 -27.26
CA ALA A 529 12.06 14.72 -26.97
C ALA A 529 10.63 14.21 -26.79
N LEU A 530 10.18 13.28 -27.64
CA LEU A 530 8.84 12.71 -27.56
C LEU A 530 8.65 11.84 -26.28
N GLU A 531 9.70 11.12 -25.87
CA GLU A 531 9.67 10.35 -24.62
C GLU A 531 9.57 11.28 -23.40
N ILE A 532 10.26 12.42 -23.42
CA ILE A 532 10.20 13.43 -22.35
C ILE A 532 8.79 14.02 -22.26
N THR A 533 8.22 14.45 -23.38
CA THR A 533 6.87 15.01 -23.41
C THR A 533 5.83 14.01 -22.92
N GLN A 534 5.88 12.75 -23.38
CA GLN A 534 4.98 11.72 -22.91
C GLN A 534 5.20 11.41 -21.42
N ALA A 535 6.44 11.46 -20.93
CA ALA A 535 6.74 11.30 -19.51
C ALA A 535 6.07 12.39 -18.67
N ASP A 536 6.14 13.63 -19.09
CA ASP A 536 5.51 14.77 -18.40
C ASP A 536 3.98 14.63 -18.39
N LEU A 537 3.37 14.30 -19.52
CA LEU A 537 1.92 14.07 -19.62
C LEU A 537 1.42 12.92 -18.70
N PHE A 538 2.21 11.86 -18.56
CA PHE A 538 1.82 10.71 -17.72
C PHE A 538 2.06 10.97 -16.23
N VAL A 539 3.22 11.55 -15.89
CA VAL A 539 3.58 11.75 -14.48
C VAL A 539 2.80 12.93 -13.87
N ASP A 540 2.63 14.02 -14.61
CA ASP A 540 2.01 15.27 -14.13
C ASP A 540 0.56 15.47 -14.63
N ILE A 541 -0.17 14.40 -14.97
CA ILE A 541 -1.53 14.46 -15.55
C ILE A 541 -2.50 15.36 -14.79
N TYR A 542 -2.37 15.50 -13.48
CA TYR A 542 -3.22 16.36 -12.67
C TYR A 542 -2.99 17.85 -12.93
N LYS A 543 -1.75 18.26 -13.21
CA LYS A 543 -1.40 19.66 -13.53
C LYS A 543 -2.03 20.11 -14.85
N TYR A 544 -2.06 19.20 -15.84
CA TYR A 544 -2.63 19.48 -17.18
C TYR A 544 -4.16 19.58 -17.20
N ARG A 545 -4.81 19.09 -16.17
CA ARG A 545 -6.28 19.19 -16.05
C ARG A 545 -6.75 20.55 -15.50
N GLU A 546 -5.92 21.19 -14.67
CA GLU A 546 -6.28 22.43 -13.94
C GLU A 546 -5.84 23.70 -14.66
N GLY A 547 -4.88 23.65 -15.57
CA GLY A 547 -4.39 24.81 -16.31
C GLY A 547 -4.21 24.47 -17.79
N GLY A 548 -4.95 25.14 -18.64
CA GLY A 548 -4.74 25.09 -20.09
C GLY A 548 -3.38 25.67 -20.49
N THR A 549 -2.33 24.91 -20.30
CA THR A 549 -1.00 25.23 -20.82
C THR A 549 -0.81 24.55 -22.15
N ASP A 550 -0.79 25.37 -23.19
CA ASP A 550 -0.41 24.98 -24.55
C ASP A 550 1.03 24.43 -24.52
N TYR A 551 1.17 23.12 -24.81
CA TYR A 551 2.46 22.57 -25.15
C TYR A 551 2.65 22.59 -26.64
N ASP A 552 3.53 23.45 -27.06
CA ASP A 552 4.04 23.49 -28.44
C ASP A 552 5.01 22.29 -28.65
N VAL A 553 4.42 21.12 -28.91
CA VAL A 553 5.18 19.88 -29.12
C VAL A 553 5.27 19.62 -30.60
N MET A 554 6.46 19.76 -31.15
CA MET A 554 6.81 19.49 -32.57
C MET A 554 5.86 20.14 -33.57
N ARG A 555 6.26 21.21 -34.18
CA ARG A 555 5.55 21.82 -35.30
C ARG A 555 5.56 20.87 -36.47
N ARG A 556 4.48 20.12 -36.58
CA ARG A 556 4.16 19.34 -37.77
C ARG A 556 3.15 20.11 -38.57
N GLN A 557 3.45 20.40 -39.83
CA GLN A 557 2.51 21.04 -40.74
C GLN A 557 1.92 19.97 -41.67
N ALA A 558 0.61 20.03 -41.82
CA ALA A 558 -0.13 19.20 -42.79
C ALA A 558 -1.17 20.07 -43.52
N LYS A 559 -1.61 19.67 -44.71
CA LYS A 559 -2.78 20.33 -45.30
C LYS A 559 -4.03 19.92 -44.52
N VAL A 560 -4.92 20.90 -44.20
CA VAL A 560 -6.18 20.62 -43.51
C VAL A 560 -6.99 19.57 -44.26
N ALA A 561 -6.94 19.62 -45.62
CA ALA A 561 -7.62 18.63 -46.48
C ALA A 561 -7.08 17.20 -46.26
N ASP A 562 -5.77 17.03 -46.08
CA ASP A 562 -5.15 15.72 -45.86
C ASP A 562 -5.47 15.15 -44.47
N VAL A 563 -5.44 16.00 -43.47
CA VAL A 563 -5.88 15.64 -42.10
C VAL A 563 -7.36 15.24 -42.08
N THR A 564 -8.20 16.03 -42.77
CA THR A 564 -9.64 15.76 -42.92
C THR A 564 -9.90 14.44 -43.67
N LEU A 565 -9.13 14.18 -44.71
CA LEU A 565 -9.20 12.93 -45.47
C LEU A 565 -8.84 11.73 -44.61
N LEU A 566 -7.77 11.83 -43.79
CA LEU A 566 -7.41 10.77 -42.86
C LEU A 566 -8.49 10.54 -41.79
N LEU A 567 -9.00 11.62 -41.17
CA LEU A 567 -10.06 11.50 -40.18
C LEU A 567 -11.33 10.86 -40.79
N ASN A 568 -11.76 11.32 -42.00
CA ASN A 568 -12.90 10.73 -42.72
C ASN A 568 -12.69 9.23 -42.97
N ARG A 569 -11.50 8.85 -43.30
CA ARG A 569 -11.14 7.50 -43.69
C ARG A 569 -11.13 6.52 -42.50
N PHE A 570 -10.60 6.91 -41.34
CA PHE A 570 -10.48 6.05 -40.18
C PHE A 570 -11.65 6.16 -39.20
N LEU A 571 -12.28 7.34 -39.10
CA LEU A 571 -13.38 7.58 -38.18
C LEU A 571 -14.77 7.63 -38.87
N GLY A 572 -14.78 7.70 -40.20
CA GLY A 572 -15.96 7.91 -40.97
C GLY A 572 -16.38 9.40 -41.09
N PRO A 573 -17.17 9.80 -42.13
CA PRO A 573 -17.43 11.21 -42.44
C PRO A 573 -18.27 11.97 -41.38
N VAL A 574 -19.18 11.30 -40.72
CA VAL A 574 -20.00 11.92 -39.66
C VAL A 574 -19.12 12.32 -38.45
N ARG A 575 -18.28 11.44 -38.04
CA ARG A 575 -17.44 11.62 -36.86
C ARG A 575 -16.23 12.52 -37.11
N ALA A 576 -15.59 12.40 -38.26
CA ALA A 576 -14.55 13.32 -38.67
C ALA A 576 -15.04 14.78 -38.62
N ARG A 577 -16.24 15.05 -39.10
CA ARG A 577 -16.89 16.35 -38.97
C ARG A 577 -17.08 16.77 -37.50
N GLN A 578 -17.55 15.87 -36.64
CA GLN A 578 -17.72 16.17 -35.21
C GLN A 578 -16.39 16.50 -34.54
N VAL A 579 -15.30 15.75 -34.84
CA VAL A 579 -13.96 15.98 -34.31
C VAL A 579 -13.45 17.35 -34.74
N LEU A 580 -13.55 17.70 -36.02
CA LEU A 580 -13.13 19.00 -36.55
C LEU A 580 -13.97 20.14 -35.99
N GLN A 581 -15.30 19.98 -35.85
CA GLN A 581 -16.18 20.96 -35.21
C GLN A 581 -15.85 21.16 -33.73
N THR A 582 -15.49 20.10 -33.03
CA THR A 582 -15.07 20.16 -31.60
C THR A 582 -13.77 20.97 -31.47
N TYR A 583 -12.81 20.73 -32.35
CA TYR A 583 -11.56 21.49 -32.38
C TYR A 583 -11.85 22.98 -32.70
N SER A 584 -12.65 23.28 -33.73
CA SER A 584 -13.04 24.64 -34.11
C SER A 584 -13.71 25.39 -32.94
N LYS A 585 -14.59 24.73 -32.19
CA LYS A 585 -15.24 25.30 -31.00
C LYS A 585 -14.30 25.54 -29.83
N GLN A 586 -13.32 24.68 -29.62
CA GLN A 586 -12.36 24.82 -28.53
C GLN A 586 -11.31 25.89 -28.78
N THR A 587 -10.85 26.03 -30.03
CA THR A 587 -9.78 26.95 -30.42
C THR A 587 -10.29 28.27 -31.03
N GLY A 588 -11.58 28.37 -31.40
CA GLY A 588 -12.14 29.51 -32.09
C GLY A 588 -11.70 29.65 -33.57
N LYS A 589 -10.97 28.64 -34.11
CA LYS A 589 -10.42 28.69 -35.47
C LYS A 589 -11.41 28.15 -36.51
N GLU A 590 -11.69 28.90 -37.56
CA GLU A 590 -12.51 28.43 -38.71
C GLU A 590 -11.61 27.60 -39.65
N LEU A 591 -11.70 26.27 -39.54
CA LEU A 591 -10.88 25.33 -40.32
C LEU A 591 -11.07 25.42 -41.84
N GLU A 592 -12.23 25.87 -42.31
CA GLU A 592 -12.52 26.03 -43.74
C GLU A 592 -11.67 27.14 -44.39
N ARG A 593 -11.16 28.07 -43.61
CA ARG A 593 -10.31 29.19 -44.08
C ARG A 593 -8.80 28.91 -43.93
N LEU A 594 -8.41 27.82 -43.29
CA LEU A 594 -7.01 27.48 -43.06
C LEU A 594 -6.53 26.46 -44.08
N PRO A 595 -5.58 26.80 -44.98
CA PRO A 595 -5.03 25.86 -45.96
C PRO A 595 -4.10 24.82 -45.28
N VAL A 596 -3.43 25.21 -44.20
CA VAL A 596 -2.45 24.44 -43.47
C VAL A 596 -2.94 24.21 -42.04
N ALA A 597 -2.91 22.95 -41.61
CA ALA A 597 -3.17 22.52 -40.25
C ALA A 597 -1.96 22.84 -39.38
N ASP A 598 -2.17 23.55 -38.30
CA ASP A 598 -1.17 23.79 -37.27
C ASP A 598 -0.85 22.49 -36.47
N ALA A 599 0.23 22.54 -35.71
CA ALA A 599 0.69 21.43 -34.91
C ALA A 599 -0.39 20.95 -33.90
N GLU A 600 -1.20 21.88 -33.39
CA GLU A 600 -2.29 21.61 -32.47
C GLU A 600 -3.38 20.75 -33.11
N LEU A 601 -3.83 21.09 -34.33
CA LEU A 601 -4.81 20.29 -35.07
C LEU A 601 -4.22 18.92 -35.44
N VAL A 602 -2.95 18.84 -35.84
CA VAL A 602 -2.28 17.57 -36.16
C VAL A 602 -2.23 16.67 -34.94
N ASN A 603 -1.85 17.17 -33.76
CA ASN A 603 -1.80 16.43 -32.51
C ASN A 603 -3.21 16.03 -32.05
N PHE A 604 -4.19 16.93 -32.18
CA PHE A 604 -5.58 16.65 -31.85
C PHE A 604 -6.14 15.52 -32.73
N ALA A 605 -5.89 15.58 -34.04
CA ALA A 605 -6.29 14.55 -35.00
C ALA A 605 -5.59 13.22 -34.70
N GLU A 606 -4.26 13.22 -34.42
CA GLU A 606 -3.50 12.03 -34.05
C GLU A 606 -4.06 11.37 -32.79
N THR A 607 -4.41 12.15 -31.77
CA THR A 607 -5.02 11.65 -30.54
C THR A 607 -6.38 11.00 -30.79
N HIS A 608 -7.18 11.56 -31.71
CA HIS A 608 -8.47 10.98 -32.06
C HIS A 608 -8.31 9.68 -32.88
N LEU A 609 -7.32 9.64 -33.75
CA LEU A 609 -6.96 8.42 -34.51
C LEU A 609 -6.41 7.32 -33.59
N SER A 610 -5.63 7.68 -32.57
CA SER A 610 -5.08 6.72 -31.60
C SER A 610 -6.17 5.87 -30.93
N GLY A 611 -7.32 6.43 -30.64
CA GLY A 611 -8.46 5.70 -30.10
C GLY A 611 -9.05 4.63 -31.06
N ALA A 612 -8.91 4.79 -32.36
CA ALA A 612 -9.42 3.82 -33.34
C ALA A 612 -8.40 2.72 -33.71
N ILE A 613 -7.12 3.12 -33.82
CA ILE A 613 -6.08 2.31 -34.46
C ILE A 613 -4.84 2.11 -33.58
N GLY A 614 -4.86 2.62 -32.34
CA GLY A 614 -3.72 2.57 -31.41
C GLY A 614 -2.71 3.71 -31.64
N ALA A 615 -2.00 4.10 -30.59
CA ALA A 615 -1.13 5.27 -30.60
C ALA A 615 0.05 5.15 -31.58
N ALA A 616 0.66 3.95 -31.65
CA ALA A 616 1.79 3.72 -32.55
C ALA A 616 1.38 3.79 -34.02
N SER A 617 0.24 3.21 -34.38
CA SER A 617 -0.30 3.24 -35.74
C SER A 617 -0.78 4.62 -36.16
N ALA A 618 -1.43 5.36 -35.27
CA ALA A 618 -1.86 6.74 -35.50
C ALA A 618 -0.67 7.65 -35.81
N LYS A 619 0.43 7.51 -35.05
CA LYS A 619 1.67 8.23 -35.31
C LYS A 619 2.24 7.98 -36.71
N ILE A 620 2.32 6.70 -37.13
CA ILE A 620 2.86 6.34 -38.46
C ILE A 620 1.99 6.95 -39.55
N ILE A 621 0.67 6.85 -39.42
CA ILE A 621 -0.29 7.36 -40.41
C ILE A 621 -0.27 8.89 -40.45
N MET A 622 -0.23 9.57 -39.32
CA MET A 622 -0.09 11.04 -39.32
C MET A 622 1.23 11.50 -39.92
N ALA A 623 2.34 10.79 -39.67
CA ALA A 623 3.63 11.09 -40.28
C ALA A 623 3.65 10.94 -41.82
N SER A 624 2.70 10.22 -42.43
CA SER A 624 2.58 10.13 -43.91
C SER A 624 2.03 11.39 -44.56
N VAL A 625 1.32 12.26 -43.81
CA VAL A 625 0.71 13.52 -44.31
C VAL A 625 1.31 14.76 -43.64
N ALA A 626 1.81 14.63 -42.44
CA ALA A 626 2.46 15.74 -41.71
C ALA A 626 3.98 15.67 -41.96
N LYS A 627 4.53 16.75 -42.52
CA LYS A 627 5.99 16.86 -42.69
C LYS A 627 6.56 17.58 -41.47
N ASP A 628 7.73 17.10 -41.01
CA ASP A 628 8.52 17.82 -40.02
C ASP A 628 9.18 19.03 -40.75
N ASP A 629 8.87 20.26 -40.32
CA ASP A 629 9.51 21.45 -40.87
C ASP A 629 10.90 21.63 -40.24
N PRO A 630 11.97 21.89 -41.00
CA PRO A 630 13.26 22.21 -40.41
C PRO A 630 13.18 23.56 -39.70
N ILE A 631 13.51 23.57 -38.42
CA ILE A 631 13.51 24.76 -37.55
C ILE A 631 14.44 25.79 -38.14
N GLY A 632 13.95 27.02 -38.44
CA GLY A 632 14.76 28.14 -38.89
C GLY A 632 15.71 28.61 -37.78
N LEU A 633 16.86 29.21 -38.18
CA LEU A 633 17.86 29.70 -37.23
C LEU A 633 17.30 30.74 -36.24
N GLU A 634 16.39 31.62 -36.66
CA GLU A 634 15.73 32.63 -35.81
C GLU A 634 14.82 31.96 -34.76
N GLU A 635 14.08 30.94 -35.15
CA GLU A 635 13.17 30.17 -34.30
C GLU A 635 13.94 29.27 -33.28
N MET A 636 15.15 28.84 -33.67
CA MET A 636 16.07 28.14 -32.74
C MET A 636 16.61 29.08 -31.65
N PHE A 637 16.81 30.36 -31.95
CA PHE A 637 17.19 31.39 -30.97
C PHE A 637 16.03 31.68 -29.99
N ASP A 638 14.79 31.80 -30.47
CA ASP A 638 13.60 32.01 -29.62
C ASP A 638 13.38 30.82 -28.67
N ILE A 639 13.52 29.58 -29.18
CA ILE A 639 13.43 28.36 -28.36
C ILE A 639 14.57 28.32 -27.31
N LEU A 640 15.79 28.75 -27.69
CA LEU A 640 16.91 28.79 -26.76
C LEU A 640 16.71 29.88 -25.69
N GLU A 641 16.09 30.98 -26.02
CA GLU A 641 15.81 32.08 -25.08
C GLU A 641 14.68 31.67 -24.12
N GLN A 642 13.58 31.07 -24.60
CA GLN A 642 12.54 30.51 -23.78
C GLN A 642 13.07 29.37 -22.90
N THR A 643 13.94 28.50 -23.43
CA THR A 643 14.56 27.42 -22.67
C THR A 643 15.46 27.98 -21.56
N ARG A 644 16.15 29.10 -21.83
CA ARG A 644 16.96 29.80 -20.84
C ARG A 644 16.10 30.41 -19.72
N GLU A 645 14.97 31.01 -20.06
CA GLU A 645 14.01 31.54 -19.08
C GLU A 645 13.43 30.43 -18.22
N ILE A 646 13.02 29.31 -18.83
CA ILE A 646 12.50 28.12 -18.12
C ILE A 646 13.57 27.52 -17.21
N MET A 647 14.84 27.44 -17.65
CA MET A 647 15.94 27.01 -16.80
C MET A 647 16.19 27.95 -15.62
N GLN A 648 16.13 29.25 -15.84
CA GLN A 648 16.27 30.25 -14.77
C GLN A 648 15.11 30.12 -13.75
N TYR A 649 13.88 29.97 -14.24
CA TYR A 649 12.71 29.78 -13.41
C TYR A 649 12.78 28.44 -12.64
N SER A 650 13.19 27.37 -13.30
CA SER A 650 13.41 26.05 -12.67
C SER A 650 14.45 26.12 -11.57
N LYS A 651 15.57 26.84 -11.81
CA LYS A 651 16.63 27.02 -10.82
C LYS A 651 16.18 27.88 -9.63
N ALA A 652 15.35 28.91 -9.90
CA ALA A 652 14.75 29.72 -8.84
C ALA A 652 13.75 28.91 -7.99
N LEU A 653 12.99 28.01 -8.63
CA LEU A 653 12.06 27.10 -7.95
C LEU A 653 12.81 26.07 -7.09
N GLU A 654 13.94 25.56 -7.58
CA GLU A 654 14.79 24.62 -6.85
C GLU A 654 15.38 25.27 -5.59
N LEU A 655 15.90 26.51 -5.71
CA LEU A 655 16.37 27.30 -4.57
C LEU A 655 15.25 27.59 -3.55
N LYS A 656 14.05 27.94 -4.04
CA LYS A 656 12.87 28.12 -3.16
C LYS A 656 12.45 26.84 -2.48
N SER A 657 12.55 25.71 -3.16
CA SER A 657 12.26 24.39 -2.59
C SER A 657 13.26 24.01 -1.49
N GLU A 658 14.56 24.30 -1.70
CA GLU A 658 15.60 24.09 -0.67
C GLU A 658 15.38 25.00 0.54
N GLU A 659 15.04 26.28 0.32
CA GLU A 659 14.71 27.23 1.40
C GLU A 659 13.51 26.76 2.21
N LEU A 660 12.46 26.29 1.52
CA LEU A 660 11.25 25.74 2.16
C LEU A 660 11.56 24.48 2.97
N GLN A 661 12.39 23.58 2.45
CA GLN A 661 12.83 22.40 3.17
C GLN A 661 13.65 22.74 4.42
N ALA A 662 14.55 23.72 4.31
CA ALA A 662 15.33 24.21 5.44
C ALA A 662 14.42 24.79 6.53
N THR A 663 13.47 25.65 6.16
CA THR A 663 12.49 26.24 7.07
C THR A 663 11.59 25.17 7.72
N THR A 664 11.19 24.16 6.96
CA THR A 664 10.38 23.05 7.47
C THR A 664 11.15 22.23 8.52
N ARG A 665 12.45 21.98 8.30
CA ARG A 665 13.31 21.31 9.28
C ARG A 665 13.46 22.12 10.56
N GLN A 666 13.65 23.43 10.44
CA GLN A 666 13.73 24.34 11.60
C GLN A 666 12.42 24.33 12.42
N LEU A 667 11.27 24.40 11.73
CA LEU A 667 9.95 24.28 12.36
C LEU A 667 9.73 22.93 13.05
N GLN A 668 10.17 21.85 12.45
CA GLN A 668 10.10 20.52 13.07
C GLN A 668 10.93 20.46 14.35
N THR A 669 12.19 20.94 14.31
CA THR A 669 13.06 20.99 15.48
C THR A 669 12.47 21.84 16.60
N ALA A 670 11.92 23.02 16.28
CA ALA A 670 11.27 23.88 17.23
C ALA A 670 10.02 23.25 17.85
N ASN A 671 9.23 22.53 17.04
CA ASN A 671 8.04 21.81 17.51
C ASN A 671 8.39 20.63 18.43
N GLU A 672 9.49 19.92 18.15
CA GLU A 672 9.99 18.86 19.03
C GLU A 672 10.47 19.42 20.38
N GLN A 673 11.14 20.57 20.37
CA GLN A 673 11.54 21.25 21.61
C GLN A 673 10.35 21.73 22.42
N LEU A 674 9.31 22.29 21.77
CA LEU A 674 8.08 22.67 22.41
C LEU A 674 7.36 21.47 23.03
N LYS A 675 7.28 20.35 22.32
CA LYS A 675 6.67 19.11 22.85
C LYS A 675 7.45 18.53 24.04
N ALA A 676 8.78 18.64 24.03
CA ALA A 676 9.60 18.23 25.17
C ALA A 676 9.37 19.10 26.40
N LEU A 677 9.28 20.43 26.23
CA LEU A 677 8.94 21.37 27.29
C LEU A 677 7.53 21.12 27.86
N ASP A 678 6.54 20.87 27.01
CA ASP A 678 5.17 20.55 27.44
C ASP A 678 5.09 19.25 28.26
N ARG A 679 5.87 18.22 27.86
CA ARG A 679 5.96 16.98 28.66
C ARG A 679 6.55 17.25 30.04
N LEU A 680 7.67 17.95 30.10
CA LEU A 680 8.31 18.29 31.38
C LEU A 680 7.34 19.08 32.31
N LYS A 681 6.55 19.99 31.75
CA LYS A 681 5.54 20.73 32.47
C LYS A 681 4.41 19.85 32.98
N ALA A 682 3.94 18.92 32.16
CA ALA A 682 2.90 17.97 32.53
C ALA A 682 3.37 17.01 33.64
N ASP A 683 4.58 16.50 33.56
CA ASP A 683 5.17 15.60 34.55
C ASP A 683 5.36 16.30 35.88
N PHE A 684 5.78 17.57 35.88
CA PHE A 684 5.86 18.42 37.07
C PHE A 684 4.51 18.57 37.75
N ILE A 685 3.47 18.97 37.01
CA ILE A 685 2.11 19.16 37.57
C ILE A 685 1.58 17.84 38.17
N THR A 686 1.82 16.71 37.45
CA THR A 686 1.37 15.40 37.91
C THR A 686 2.03 15.02 39.23
N THR A 687 3.35 15.21 39.34
CA THR A 687 4.11 14.89 40.55
C THR A 687 3.70 15.77 41.76
N VAL A 688 3.57 17.07 41.56
CA VAL A 688 3.08 18.00 42.62
C VAL A 688 1.70 17.58 43.11
N THR A 689 0.81 17.25 42.16
CA THR A 689 -0.56 16.83 42.51
C THR A 689 -0.57 15.55 43.34
N HIS A 690 0.28 14.60 43.01
CA HIS A 690 0.42 13.34 43.73
C HIS A 690 0.95 13.57 45.16
N GLU A 691 2.01 14.36 45.31
CA GLU A 691 2.65 14.67 46.59
C GLU A 691 1.72 15.51 47.52
N LEU A 692 0.78 16.30 46.99
CA LEU A 692 -0.25 17.00 47.74
C LEU A 692 -1.42 16.07 48.11
N ARG A 693 -1.80 15.13 47.23
CA ARG A 693 -2.96 14.26 47.47
C ARG A 693 -2.75 13.31 48.65
N THR A 694 -1.56 12.76 48.82
CA THR A 694 -1.25 11.77 49.88
C THR A 694 -1.47 12.31 51.28
N PRO A 695 -0.87 13.44 51.71
CA PRO A 695 -1.12 14.00 53.04
C PRO A 695 -2.57 14.46 53.23
N ILE A 696 -3.22 15.02 52.19
CA ILE A 696 -4.64 15.42 52.27
C ILE A 696 -5.53 14.21 52.55
N THR A 697 -5.25 13.07 51.90
CA THR A 697 -6.00 11.83 52.11
C THR A 697 -5.79 11.29 53.55
N SER A 698 -4.56 11.36 54.07
CA SER A 698 -4.27 10.97 55.46
C SER A 698 -5.01 11.87 56.49
N ILE A 699 -4.94 13.18 56.31
CA ILE A 699 -5.68 14.16 57.15
C ILE A 699 -7.18 13.85 57.11
N LYS A 700 -7.76 13.67 55.94
CA LYS A 700 -9.18 13.39 55.75
C LYS A 700 -9.60 12.07 56.42
N ALA A 701 -8.79 11.03 56.30
CA ALA A 701 -9.06 9.74 56.90
C ALA A 701 -9.04 9.79 58.42
N LEU A 702 -7.99 10.41 59.00
CA LEU A 702 -7.86 10.55 60.46
C LEU A 702 -8.91 11.49 61.07
N ALA A 703 -9.23 12.60 60.40
CA ALA A 703 -10.31 13.50 60.79
C ALA A 703 -11.67 12.77 60.80
N ARG A 704 -11.93 11.91 59.83
CA ARG A 704 -13.14 11.11 59.77
C ARG A 704 -13.20 10.08 60.89
N ILE A 705 -12.11 9.39 61.19
CA ILE A 705 -12.03 8.47 62.33
C ILE A 705 -12.30 9.20 63.63
N LEU A 706 -11.72 10.38 63.81
CA LEU A 706 -11.98 11.24 64.96
C LEU A 706 -13.43 11.71 65.09
N GLN A 707 -14.13 11.89 63.98
CA GLN A 707 -15.53 12.32 63.90
C GLN A 707 -16.49 11.15 64.17
N ASP A 708 -16.19 9.98 63.58
CA ASP A 708 -17.13 8.84 63.56
C ASP A 708 -16.98 7.95 64.83
N THR A 709 -15.90 8.10 65.62
CA THR A 709 -15.60 7.25 66.76
C THR A 709 -15.65 8.10 68.07
N ALA A 710 -16.82 8.16 68.76
CA ALA A 710 -17.01 8.93 69.96
C ALA A 710 -16.20 8.47 71.18
N ASP A 711 -15.91 7.13 71.27
CA ASP A 711 -15.21 6.50 72.43
C ASP A 711 -13.76 6.19 72.18
N LEU A 712 -13.05 7.05 71.42
CA LEU A 712 -11.64 6.87 71.18
C LEU A 712 -10.82 7.20 72.43
N PRO A 713 -9.85 6.33 72.86
CA PRO A 713 -8.94 6.63 73.94
C PRO A 713 -8.20 7.94 73.74
N GLU A 714 -8.05 8.74 74.87
CA GLU A 714 -7.47 10.10 74.79
C GLU A 714 -6.06 10.11 74.18
N GLU A 715 -5.25 9.09 74.45
CA GLU A 715 -3.92 8.88 73.82
C GLU A 715 -3.97 8.74 72.31
N LYS A 716 -4.92 7.97 71.77
CA LYS A 716 -5.09 7.77 70.31
C LYS A 716 -5.68 9.01 69.68
N ARG A 717 -6.52 9.78 70.38
CA ARG A 717 -7.07 11.06 69.90
C ARG A 717 -5.96 12.10 69.75
N ALA A 718 -5.06 12.20 70.78
CA ALA A 718 -3.89 13.05 70.73
C ALA A 718 -2.89 12.64 69.59
N GLU A 719 -2.66 11.33 69.43
CA GLU A 719 -1.84 10.79 68.33
C GLU A 719 -2.40 11.19 66.97
N PHE A 720 -3.70 10.97 66.70
CA PHE A 720 -4.31 11.30 65.41
C PHE A 720 -4.32 12.79 65.12
N LEU A 721 -4.59 13.63 66.15
CA LEU A 721 -4.47 15.07 66.02
C LEU A 721 -3.02 15.50 65.73
N GLY A 722 -2.06 14.89 66.38
CA GLY A 722 -0.64 15.13 66.11
C GLY A 722 -0.23 14.81 64.67
N ILE A 723 -0.75 13.69 64.12
CA ILE A 723 -0.51 13.32 62.70
C ILE A 723 -1.20 14.32 61.76
N ILE A 724 -2.43 14.75 62.06
CA ILE A 724 -3.15 15.76 61.25
C ILE A 724 -2.38 17.07 61.21
N VAL A 725 -1.89 17.56 62.35
CA VAL A 725 -1.07 18.77 62.41
C VAL A 725 0.22 18.61 61.63
N GLY A 726 0.94 17.50 61.82
CA GLY A 726 2.19 17.19 61.12
C GLY A 726 2.04 17.12 59.58
N GLU A 727 0.96 16.49 59.10
CA GLU A 727 0.68 16.42 57.65
C GLU A 727 0.21 17.80 57.09
N SER A 728 -0.49 18.62 57.91
CA SER A 728 -0.86 19.99 57.51
C SER A 728 0.38 20.89 57.37
N GLU A 729 1.34 20.78 58.28
CA GLU A 729 2.63 21.47 58.21
C GLU A 729 3.46 21.01 57.06
N ARG A 730 3.39 19.70 56.72
CA ARG A 730 4.05 19.13 55.56
C ARG A 730 3.52 19.71 54.24
N ILE A 731 2.19 19.85 54.11
CA ILE A 731 1.55 20.48 52.94
C ILE A 731 1.99 21.95 52.83
N ALA A 732 1.97 22.72 53.97
CA ALA A 732 2.40 24.11 53.95
C ALA A 732 3.85 24.28 53.48
N ARG A 733 4.76 23.41 53.95
CA ARG A 733 6.17 23.41 53.49
C ARG A 733 6.28 23.09 52.02
N LEU A 734 5.52 22.12 51.49
CA LEU A 734 5.55 21.70 50.10
C LEU A 734 5.04 22.80 49.17
N ILE A 735 3.94 23.47 49.54
CA ILE A 735 3.39 24.63 48.81
C ILE A 735 4.43 25.77 48.74
N ASN A 736 5.08 26.11 49.88
CA ASN A 736 6.10 27.15 49.87
C ASN A 736 7.31 26.78 48.99
N GLN A 737 7.71 25.53 48.99
CA GLN A 737 8.79 25.06 48.14
C GLN A 737 8.44 25.12 46.63
N VAL A 738 7.20 24.81 46.24
CA VAL A 738 6.71 24.96 44.87
C VAL A 738 6.68 26.43 44.43
N LEU A 739 6.18 27.31 45.34
CA LEU A 739 6.17 28.77 45.08
C LEU A 739 7.58 29.36 44.99
N ASP A 740 8.52 28.91 45.85
CA ASP A 740 9.93 29.28 45.75
C ASP A 740 10.57 28.84 44.42
N LEU A 741 10.22 27.65 43.95
CA LEU A 741 10.71 27.14 42.69
C LEU A 741 10.20 27.97 41.51
N GLU A 742 8.93 28.34 41.47
CA GLU A 742 8.37 29.20 40.43
C GLU A 742 8.99 30.62 40.46
N LYS A 743 9.24 31.20 41.66
CA LYS A 743 9.96 32.47 41.79
C LYS A 743 11.41 32.37 41.31
N ILE A 744 12.05 31.22 41.51
CA ILE A 744 13.41 30.96 41.03
C ILE A 744 13.40 30.75 39.50
N ARG A 745 12.35 30.20 38.89
CA ARG A 745 12.26 30.01 37.42
C ARG A 745 11.89 31.29 36.67
N SER A 746 11.03 32.13 37.21
CA SER A 746 10.69 33.41 36.60
C SER A 746 11.91 34.31 36.57
N ALA A 747 12.20 34.87 35.41
CA ALA A 747 13.36 35.78 35.23
C ALA A 747 13.24 37.14 35.96
N ASP A 748 12.19 37.34 36.77
CA ASP A 748 11.95 38.55 37.52
C ASP A 748 12.95 38.65 38.69
N ASP A 749 13.57 39.78 38.80
CA ASP A 749 14.69 40.15 39.67
C ASP A 749 14.32 40.17 41.17
N GLY A 750 13.77 39.08 41.70
CA GLY A 750 13.42 38.96 43.12
C GLY A 750 14.58 38.68 44.09
N PHE A 751 15.81 38.50 43.54
CA PHE A 751 17.00 38.29 44.39
C PHE A 751 17.66 39.59 44.80
N ARG A 752 17.72 39.81 46.14
CA ARG A 752 18.51 40.92 46.72
C ARG A 752 19.98 40.63 46.52
N LYS A 753 20.69 41.49 45.80
CA LYS A 753 22.14 41.32 45.56
C LYS A 753 22.92 42.30 46.47
N GLU A 754 23.18 41.89 47.70
CA GLU A 754 24.00 42.66 48.66
C GLU A 754 25.33 41.92 48.94
N VAL A 755 26.28 42.65 49.50
CA VAL A 755 27.58 42.05 49.93
C VAL A 755 27.39 41.46 51.33
N ILE A 756 27.51 40.14 51.41
CA ILE A 756 27.24 39.38 52.63
C ILE A 756 28.54 38.86 53.21
N LEU A 757 28.74 39.10 54.49
CA LEU A 757 29.77 38.42 55.26
C LEU A 757 29.30 37.02 55.66
N LEU A 758 30.02 35.98 55.24
CA LEU A 758 29.61 34.59 55.43
C LEU A 758 29.68 34.15 56.90
N GLN A 759 30.67 34.65 57.68
CA GLN A 759 30.79 34.16 59.07
C GLN A 759 29.56 34.43 59.91
N PRO A 760 28.97 35.65 59.94
CA PRO A 760 27.78 35.93 60.72
C PRO A 760 26.57 35.11 60.26
N LEU A 761 26.43 34.97 58.94
CA LEU A 761 25.35 34.20 58.33
C LEU A 761 25.42 32.70 58.75
N LEU A 762 26.59 32.11 58.64
CA LEU A 762 26.81 30.72 59.02
C LEU A 762 26.64 30.48 60.50
N ARG A 763 27.10 31.40 61.36
CA ARG A 763 26.87 31.35 62.81
C ARG A 763 25.39 31.37 63.13
N LYS A 764 24.61 32.28 62.48
CA LYS A 764 23.17 32.41 62.69
C LYS A 764 22.41 31.14 62.25
N ALA A 765 22.76 30.62 61.09
CA ALA A 765 22.17 29.39 60.56
C ALA A 765 22.49 28.17 61.46
N TYR A 766 23.73 28.06 61.91
CA TYR A 766 24.17 26.99 62.80
C TYR A 766 23.49 27.05 64.16
N ALA A 767 23.44 28.27 64.84
CA ALA A 767 22.74 28.47 66.09
C ALA A 767 21.24 28.13 65.99
N GLY A 768 20.57 28.37 64.86
CA GLY A 768 19.17 28.02 64.64
C GLY A 768 18.91 26.50 64.56
N MET A 769 19.96 25.71 64.40
CA MET A 769 19.86 24.25 64.37
C MET A 769 20.42 23.56 65.63
N SER A 770 21.08 24.28 66.52
CA SER A 770 21.74 23.75 67.72
C SER A 770 20.83 23.01 68.68
N GLN A 771 19.62 23.51 68.88
CA GLN A 771 18.63 22.90 69.79
C GLN A 771 18.24 21.50 69.19
N LEU A 772 17.96 21.43 67.89
CA LEU A 772 17.58 20.17 67.25
C LEU A 772 18.73 19.12 67.25
N MET A 773 19.97 19.58 67.21
CA MET A 773 21.18 18.72 67.34
C MET A 773 21.35 18.22 68.79
N GLU A 774 21.09 19.07 69.79
CA GLU A 774 21.14 18.73 71.23
C GLU A 774 20.03 17.73 71.62
N GLU A 775 18.83 17.92 71.14
CA GLU A 775 17.70 17.01 71.37
C GLU A 775 18.04 15.57 70.84
N LYS A 776 18.79 15.50 69.71
CA LYS A 776 19.25 14.20 69.17
C LYS A 776 20.62 13.74 69.67
N GLN A 777 21.21 14.46 70.60
CA GLN A 777 22.55 14.17 71.20
C GLN A 777 23.65 14.07 70.14
N ILE A 778 23.64 14.97 69.14
CA ILE A 778 24.61 15.02 68.06
C ILE A 778 25.79 15.91 68.43
N ARG A 779 27.01 15.44 68.30
CA ARG A 779 28.24 16.23 68.52
C ARG A 779 28.36 17.31 67.44
N GLN A 780 28.68 18.55 67.92
CA GLN A 780 28.66 19.75 67.09
C GLN A 780 30.09 20.30 66.89
N ALA A 781 30.45 20.64 65.66
CA ALA A 781 31.69 21.28 65.33
C ALA A 781 31.47 22.49 64.38
N LEU A 782 31.97 23.66 64.78
CA LEU A 782 31.88 24.88 63.94
C LEU A 782 33.30 25.46 63.72
N GLU A 783 33.78 25.32 62.47
CA GLU A 783 35.14 25.70 62.08
C GLU A 783 35.06 26.82 61.03
N LEU A 784 35.15 28.09 61.47
CA LEU A 784 35.09 29.24 60.53
C LEU A 784 36.46 29.92 60.46
N THR A 785 36.95 30.12 59.25
CA THR A 785 38.20 30.88 59.02
C THR A 785 38.14 32.27 59.66
N SER A 786 39.27 32.73 60.24
CA SER A 786 39.40 34.05 60.83
C SER A 786 39.42 35.20 59.78
N THR A 787 39.71 34.86 58.51
CA THR A 787 39.71 35.82 57.42
C THR A 787 38.27 36.17 57.00
N PRO A 788 37.84 37.41 56.99
CA PRO A 788 36.45 37.76 56.55
C PRO A 788 36.25 37.44 55.09
N LEU A 789 35.25 36.61 54.80
CA LEU A 789 34.85 36.20 53.44
C LEU A 789 33.53 36.78 53.08
N SER A 790 33.49 37.59 52.01
CA SER A 790 32.28 38.23 51.49
C SER A 790 31.90 37.70 50.11
N VAL A 791 30.64 37.46 49.94
CA VAL A 791 30.01 37.04 48.65
C VAL A 791 28.89 38.02 48.30
N LYS A 792 28.59 38.15 47.05
CA LYS A 792 27.44 38.94 46.54
C LYS A 792 26.25 38.08 46.35
N GLY A 793 25.15 38.36 47.10
CA GLY A 793 23.97 37.51 46.99
C GLY A 793 22.83 37.96 47.91
N ASP A 794 21.85 37.08 48.09
CA ASP A 794 20.69 37.21 48.93
C ASP A 794 20.92 36.46 50.27
N PRO A 795 20.98 37.16 51.42
CA PRO A 795 21.30 36.56 52.74
C PRO A 795 20.26 35.53 53.16
N ASP A 796 18.97 35.77 52.84
CA ASP A 796 17.88 34.90 53.26
C ASP A 796 17.92 33.59 52.47
N LYS A 797 18.19 33.68 51.16
CA LYS A 797 18.29 32.51 50.30
C LYS A 797 19.55 31.67 50.58
N LEU A 798 20.68 32.33 50.86
CA LEU A 798 21.89 31.58 51.23
C LEU A 798 21.75 30.94 52.64
N THR A 799 21.06 31.59 53.57
CA THR A 799 20.70 31.03 54.87
C THR A 799 19.78 29.81 54.70
N GLN A 800 18.80 29.89 53.80
CA GLN A 800 17.91 28.77 53.45
C GLN A 800 18.67 27.55 52.94
N VAL A 801 19.70 27.75 52.07
CA VAL A 801 20.58 26.65 51.61
C VAL A 801 21.29 26.00 52.77
N VAL A 802 21.96 26.79 53.63
CA VAL A 802 22.75 26.25 54.75
C VAL A 802 21.84 25.51 55.75
N ILE A 803 20.67 26.04 56.06
CA ILE A 803 19.69 25.38 56.96
C ILE A 803 19.20 24.07 56.33
N ASN A 804 18.93 24.03 55.05
CA ASN A 804 18.51 22.80 54.37
C ASN A 804 19.58 21.71 54.42
N LEU A 805 20.86 22.08 54.19
CA LEU A 805 21.99 21.14 54.31
C LEU A 805 22.17 20.64 55.73
N LEU A 806 22.13 21.53 56.74
CA LEU A 806 22.22 21.18 58.16
C LEU A 806 21.04 20.29 58.62
N SER A 807 19.83 20.61 58.20
CA SER A 807 18.64 19.81 58.47
C SER A 807 18.73 18.39 57.92
N ASN A 808 19.28 18.26 56.68
CA ASN A 808 19.56 16.94 56.15
C ASN A 808 20.63 16.19 56.93
N ALA A 809 21.70 16.86 57.32
CA ALA A 809 22.75 16.28 58.19
C ALA A 809 22.16 15.76 59.51
N VAL A 810 21.31 16.58 60.19
CA VAL A 810 20.62 16.17 61.44
C VAL A 810 19.68 14.99 61.24
N LYS A 811 19.02 14.95 60.09
CA LYS A 811 18.04 13.91 59.78
C LYS A 811 18.69 12.55 59.56
N PHE A 812 19.84 12.52 58.89
CA PHE A 812 20.50 11.28 58.49
C PHE A 812 21.66 10.85 59.41
N SER A 813 22.07 11.67 60.39
CA SER A 813 23.03 11.31 61.44
C SER A 813 22.41 10.35 62.46
N PRO A 814 23.18 9.39 62.99
CA PRO A 814 22.69 8.48 64.02
C PRO A 814 22.46 9.21 65.33
N PRO A 815 21.36 8.93 66.08
CA PRO A 815 21.10 9.50 67.39
C PRO A 815 22.17 9.03 68.42
N GLY A 816 22.70 9.95 69.23
CA GLY A 816 23.65 9.64 70.26
C GLY A 816 25.15 9.58 69.83
N ASP A 817 25.42 9.22 68.60
CA ASP A 817 26.78 9.11 68.04
C ASP A 817 27.00 9.97 66.77
N GLY A 818 26.01 10.84 66.44
CA GLY A 818 26.09 11.75 65.33
C GLY A 818 27.15 12.81 65.49
N LEU A 819 27.82 13.22 64.42
CA LEU A 819 28.78 14.31 64.32
C LEU A 819 28.41 15.20 63.14
N ILE A 820 28.15 16.48 63.37
CA ILE A 820 27.90 17.44 62.32
C ILE A 820 28.93 18.57 62.40
N ALA A 821 29.64 18.81 61.29
CA ALA A 821 30.63 19.86 61.20
C ALA A 821 30.26 20.87 60.11
N LEU A 822 30.22 22.15 60.44
CA LEU A 822 30.08 23.26 59.48
C LEU A 822 31.44 23.96 59.37
N ARG A 823 32.04 23.92 58.20
CA ARG A 823 33.37 24.50 57.93
C ARG A 823 33.30 25.62 56.93
N LEU A 824 34.07 26.70 57.13
CA LEU A 824 34.24 27.76 56.15
C LEU A 824 35.71 27.91 55.80
N LYS A 825 36.10 27.75 54.57
CA LYS A 825 37.46 27.84 54.08
C LYS A 825 37.54 28.77 52.86
N LYS A 826 38.69 29.44 52.67
CA LYS A 826 38.97 30.15 51.41
C LYS A 826 39.67 29.19 50.43
N ARG A 827 39.14 29.05 49.23
CA ARG A 827 39.74 28.23 48.15
C ARG A 827 39.93 29.06 46.86
N GLY A 828 41.08 29.67 46.77
CA GLY A 828 41.38 30.58 45.65
C GLY A 828 40.47 31.82 45.61
N ALA A 829 39.66 31.98 44.56
CA ALA A 829 38.71 33.07 44.38
C ALA A 829 37.29 32.74 44.91
N GLU A 830 37.12 31.61 45.59
CA GLU A 830 35.82 31.10 46.06
C GLU A 830 35.87 30.90 47.59
N ALA A 831 34.71 31.06 48.24
CA ALA A 831 34.46 30.59 49.56
C ALA A 831 33.92 29.14 49.48
N LEU A 832 34.48 28.22 50.21
CA LEU A 832 34.02 26.85 50.38
C LEU A 832 33.34 26.71 51.72
N ILE A 833 32.08 26.39 51.71
CA ILE A 833 31.29 26.03 52.90
C ILE A 833 31.02 24.53 52.84
N GLU A 834 31.45 23.80 53.85
CA GLU A 834 31.27 22.35 53.95
C GLU A 834 30.30 22.02 55.08
N VAL A 835 29.28 21.24 54.84
CA VAL A 835 28.43 20.63 55.84
C VAL A 835 28.70 19.13 55.80
N ALA A 836 29.36 18.63 56.86
CA ALA A 836 29.75 17.23 56.95
C ALA A 836 28.95 16.52 58.05
N ASP A 837 28.52 15.34 57.79
CA ASP A 837 27.86 14.42 58.71
C ASP A 837 28.50 13.05 58.69
N ASN A 838 28.29 12.27 59.72
CA ASN A 838 28.70 10.87 59.81
C ASN A 838 27.50 9.90 59.67
N GLY A 839 26.52 10.28 58.86
CA GLY A 839 25.31 9.52 58.63
C GLY A 839 25.48 8.30 57.70
N ILE A 840 24.39 7.87 57.14
CA ILE A 840 24.32 6.67 56.28
C ILE A 840 25.16 6.74 54.99
N GLY A 841 25.51 7.96 54.53
CA GLY A 841 26.20 8.19 53.28
C GLY A 841 25.32 7.98 52.02
N ILE A 842 25.90 8.26 50.85
CA ILE A 842 25.22 8.24 49.56
C ILE A 842 26.07 7.47 48.54
N ALA A 843 25.48 6.49 47.87
CA ALA A 843 26.16 5.71 46.86
C ALA A 843 26.56 6.59 45.63
N ALA A 844 27.69 6.29 45.01
CA ALA A 844 28.26 7.12 43.93
C ALA A 844 27.31 7.32 42.76
N GLN A 845 26.47 6.33 42.40
CA GLN A 845 25.46 6.41 41.38
C GLN A 845 24.30 7.35 41.68
N ASP A 846 24.09 7.63 42.97
CA ASP A 846 22.95 8.42 43.44
C ASP A 846 23.33 9.89 43.74
N GLN A 847 24.62 10.23 43.80
CA GLN A 847 25.11 11.54 44.17
C GLN A 847 24.67 12.69 43.23
N GLU A 848 24.54 12.43 41.93
CA GLU A 848 23.95 13.39 40.97
C GLU A 848 22.42 13.38 41.03
N LEU A 849 21.82 12.21 41.24
CA LEU A 849 20.36 12.03 41.24
C LEU A 849 19.69 12.77 42.40
N ILE A 850 20.32 12.89 43.60
CA ILE A 850 19.74 13.60 44.76
C ILE A 850 19.48 15.08 44.51
N PHE A 851 20.09 15.68 43.52
CA PHE A 851 19.83 17.05 43.10
C PHE A 851 18.70 17.19 42.09
N GLY A 852 18.08 16.06 41.66
CA GLY A 852 16.90 16.03 40.78
C GLY A 852 15.63 16.49 41.48
N GLN A 853 14.63 16.96 40.69
CA GLN A 853 13.34 17.36 41.23
C GLN A 853 12.57 16.14 41.78
N PHE A 854 12.02 16.24 42.99
CA PHE A 854 11.26 15.19 43.67
C PHE A 854 12.03 13.88 43.86
N THR A 855 13.36 13.91 43.78
CA THR A 855 14.16 12.71 43.94
C THR A 855 14.32 12.38 45.42
N GLN A 856 13.92 11.15 45.79
CA GLN A 856 14.07 10.60 47.14
C GLN A 856 14.74 9.23 46.98
N LEU A 857 15.79 8.97 47.73
CA LEU A 857 16.43 7.65 47.80
C LEU A 857 15.59 6.76 48.70
N SER A 858 15.04 5.67 48.20
CA SER A 858 14.28 4.69 49.00
C SER A 858 15.20 3.69 49.64
N ASP A 859 15.33 3.74 50.96
CA ASP A 859 15.97 2.71 51.74
C ASP A 859 14.95 1.63 52.12
N ARG A 860 15.13 0.40 51.61
CA ARG A 860 14.21 -0.73 51.81
C ARG A 860 14.03 -1.17 53.27
N GLU A 861 14.96 -0.78 54.14
CA GLU A 861 14.99 -1.26 55.56
C GLU A 861 14.36 -0.33 56.58
N ARG A 862 14.12 0.97 56.31
CA ARG A 862 13.71 1.99 57.30
C ARG A 862 12.40 2.69 57.05
N GLY A 863 11.53 2.21 56.17
CA GLY A 863 10.20 2.79 55.99
C GLY A 863 10.16 3.99 55.08
N LYS A 864 8.97 4.63 54.97
CA LYS A 864 8.64 5.69 54.03
C LYS A 864 9.61 6.89 54.13
N PRO A 865 10.26 7.33 53.02
CA PRO A 865 11.16 8.49 53.03
C PRO A 865 10.39 9.74 53.48
N THR A 866 10.97 10.43 54.49
CA THR A 866 10.41 11.69 55.00
C THR A 866 11.07 12.88 54.34
N GLY A 867 10.36 13.54 53.41
CA GLY A 867 10.86 14.75 52.74
C GLY A 867 10.02 15.06 51.50
N SER A 868 10.24 16.20 50.85
CA SER A 868 9.58 16.58 49.59
C SER A 868 10.39 16.24 48.34
N GLY A 869 11.69 15.90 48.47
CA GLY A 869 12.61 15.74 47.34
C GLY A 869 12.94 17.05 46.59
N LEU A 870 12.45 18.21 47.10
CA LEU A 870 12.71 19.52 46.45
C LEU A 870 13.83 20.31 47.12
N GLY A 871 14.19 19.99 48.35
CA GLY A 871 15.13 20.81 49.14
C GLY A 871 16.51 20.95 48.49
N LEU A 872 17.14 19.84 48.14
CA LEU A 872 18.47 19.88 47.51
C LEU A 872 18.44 20.47 46.08
N TYR A 873 17.39 20.22 45.30
CA TYR A 873 17.19 20.85 44.01
C TYR A 873 17.08 22.37 44.15
N ILE A 874 16.25 22.88 45.06
CA ILE A 874 16.13 24.33 45.33
C ILE A 874 17.45 24.91 45.79
N SER A 875 18.18 24.18 46.67
CA SER A 875 19.50 24.63 47.15
C SER A 875 20.49 24.76 46.01
N ARG A 876 20.54 23.79 45.08
CA ARG A 876 21.37 23.85 43.88
C ARG A 876 21.01 25.03 42.98
N GLN A 877 19.72 25.28 42.75
CA GLN A 877 19.24 26.40 41.93
C GLN A 877 19.58 27.77 42.57
N ILE A 878 19.44 27.90 43.89
CA ILE A 878 19.85 29.12 44.60
C ILE A 878 21.34 29.35 44.44
N VAL A 879 22.16 28.33 44.64
CA VAL A 879 23.62 28.41 44.53
C VAL A 879 24.07 28.76 43.13
N GLU A 880 23.52 28.13 42.11
CA GLU A 880 23.81 28.37 40.68
C GLU A 880 23.47 29.83 40.30
N ARG A 881 22.35 30.36 40.78
CA ARG A 881 21.98 31.79 40.58
C ARG A 881 22.91 32.79 41.29
N HIS A 882 23.61 32.33 42.33
CA HIS A 882 24.67 33.11 43.00
C HIS A 882 26.05 32.95 42.30
N GLY A 883 26.08 32.27 41.12
CA GLY A 883 27.30 31.98 40.37
C GLY A 883 28.21 30.96 41.05
N GLY A 884 27.67 30.20 42.00
CA GLY A 884 28.34 29.13 42.70
C GLY A 884 27.99 27.73 42.17
N ARG A 885 28.47 26.70 42.87
CA ARG A 885 28.13 25.29 42.64
C ARG A 885 28.00 24.51 43.93
N LEU A 886 27.08 23.55 43.97
CA LEU A 886 26.83 22.66 45.07
C LEU A 886 27.16 21.24 44.68
N GLN A 887 28.04 20.60 45.47
CA GLN A 887 28.54 19.23 45.23
C GLN A 887 28.43 18.39 46.52
N VAL A 888 28.51 17.06 46.36
CA VAL A 888 28.51 16.14 47.51
C VAL A 888 29.67 15.15 47.30
N ASP A 889 30.37 14.85 48.36
CA ASP A 889 31.34 13.79 48.47
C ASP A 889 30.92 12.85 49.61
N SER A 890 30.65 11.60 49.30
CA SER A 890 30.02 10.65 50.22
C SER A 890 30.31 9.24 49.84
N LYS A 891 30.42 8.36 50.87
CA LYS A 891 30.44 6.91 50.70
C LYS A 891 29.42 6.26 51.64
N PRO A 892 28.74 5.20 51.22
CA PRO A 892 27.84 4.45 52.07
C PRO A 892 28.51 4.05 53.38
N GLY A 893 27.87 4.42 54.51
CA GLY A 893 28.37 4.12 55.85
C GLY A 893 29.42 5.09 56.40
N GLU A 894 29.97 6.01 55.60
CA GLU A 894 31.01 6.96 56.05
C GLU A 894 30.47 8.40 56.21
N GLY A 895 29.17 8.61 55.97
CA GLY A 895 28.55 9.95 56.02
C GLY A 895 28.60 10.71 54.71
N ALA A 896 28.24 12.00 54.72
CA ALA A 896 28.25 12.86 53.56
C ALA A 896 28.86 14.23 53.86
N VAL A 897 29.56 14.80 52.88
CA VAL A 897 30.11 16.17 52.90
C VAL A 897 29.52 16.96 51.76
N PHE A 898 28.56 17.85 52.07
CA PHE A 898 28.03 18.77 51.04
C PHE A 898 28.96 19.97 50.96
N GLN A 899 29.40 20.30 49.75
CA GLN A 899 30.35 21.34 49.46
C GLN A 899 29.68 22.45 48.64
N LEU A 900 29.60 23.64 49.24
CA LEU A 900 29.01 24.81 48.61
C LEU A 900 30.14 25.80 48.24
N PHE A 901 30.30 26.05 46.96
CA PHE A 901 31.29 27.01 46.43
C PHE A 901 30.60 28.28 46.04
N LEU A 902 31.06 29.43 46.53
CA LEU A 902 30.54 30.74 46.21
C LEU A 902 31.65 31.69 45.77
N PRO A 903 31.50 32.49 44.68
CA PRO A 903 32.50 33.46 44.26
C PRO A 903 32.69 34.56 45.28
N LEU A 904 33.91 34.83 45.68
CA LEU A 904 34.24 35.92 46.59
C LEU A 904 34.15 37.28 45.84
N VAL A 905 33.68 38.30 46.57
CA VAL A 905 33.76 39.69 46.07
C VAL A 905 35.22 40.07 46.02
N LYS A 906 35.71 40.44 44.81
CA LYS A 906 37.05 41.05 44.72
C LYS A 906 37.02 42.35 45.49
N LYS A 907 37.97 42.51 46.48
CA LYS A 907 38.23 43.78 47.17
C LYS A 907 38.70 44.83 46.22
#